data_603725962e73dfc968bffe5690db3b5a
#
_entry.id   603725962e73dfc968bffe5690db3b5a
#
_cell.length_a   1.000
_cell.length_b   1.000
_cell.length_c   1.000
_cell.angle_alpha   90.00
_cell.angle_beta   90.00
_cell.angle_gamma   90.00
#
_symmetry.space_group_name_H-M   'P 1'
#
loop_
_entity.id
_entity.type
_entity.pdbx_description
1 polymer ?
#
loop_
_entity_poly.entity_id
_entity_poly.type
_entity_poly.pdbx_seq_one_letter_code
_entity_poly.pdbx_strand_id
1 'polypeptide(L)'
;MNIYSIKVETVGGGSAVTPGSTDKITNAVARNSKVNQMYVTTNAGDVKYYNTADLTSVKFEGDKTIITPKSGAENDEYDASVQAISFAKKADQDESGDVENPAGVIQITEAKGWQESAYLKWAPFEGASSYNVYVDDKKIDAQLIRQYASYYRADVLGLKAGTYSVKVVPVNAEGTEITGANTASNLVVKSYNREGFAHFKYDGVGAYNNDGTLKTGAKILYITAKTAKTVSTTVDTGKLETITGLQSIIDAYQKGEDTTPIVFRIIGKVSLSDLDRISSSAEGLQIKGKGAHSEMNMTFEGVGDDATVYGFGFLLRNTKSVEFRNFAIMRCLDDAMSLDTDNSHVWIHNMDLFYGKKGGASDQAKGDGTVDIKGDSQYITVAYNRFWDNGKASMCGMTSESGPNYITYHHNWFDHSDSRMARIRTMSVHMYNNYYQHNDVYGIGATSGSSVFMESNYFDAVKRPIMSSLQGTDAMGDGTFSGEKGGLIKAYGNVFANKPDNFSYITYANNNTSFDAYEVSAPSEQVPSSVKTLVGGTSYNNFDTNSSLMYAYAADKAEDVPAIVEGFYGAGRLNHGDIDFVIPDETVVTNGHQQPWPALASILDAYTSGVVKVFGESNATGEGGSTEGGETGGSGSGEGSGEGGSTGGSTGGSEGGSTVTPIEGTVTCSFTVNGKEAVPSNSAFVLTGEAKNVKKEDTVIEGTTYTASLKMESKTEVSFTTSQKMTLYVYYGLSGANTNVKVDGVKQTGAPTTVVLEAGAHKITKGDTTTIALIKLVPVTE
;
A
#
# COMPACT_ATOMS: atom_id res chain seq x y z
N MET A 1 -13.53 15.03 -23.25
CA MET A 1 -12.77 14.76 -24.50
C MET A 1 -11.46 14.11 -24.11
N ASN A 2 -11.21 12.92 -24.58
CA ASN A 2 -9.99 12.18 -24.27
C ASN A 2 -8.99 12.43 -25.39
N ILE A 3 -8.00 13.29 -25.18
CA ILE A 3 -6.89 13.49 -26.10
C ILE A 3 -5.63 13.05 -25.39
N TYR A 4 -4.88 12.20 -26.05
CA TYR A 4 -3.65 11.59 -25.58
C TYR A 4 -2.51 12.08 -26.46
N SER A 5 -1.32 12.09 -25.93
CA SER A 5 -0.13 12.65 -26.57
C SER A 5 -0.14 12.50 -28.09
N ILE A 6 -0.32 13.60 -28.83
CA ILE A 6 -0.02 13.68 -30.25
C ILE A 6 1.31 14.40 -30.36
N LYS A 7 2.38 13.67 -30.69
CA LYS A 7 3.66 14.26 -31.05
C LYS A 7 3.65 14.50 -32.56
N VAL A 8 3.53 15.75 -32.99
CA VAL A 8 3.71 16.15 -34.38
C VAL A 8 5.15 16.62 -34.53
N GLU A 9 6.03 15.83 -35.12
CA GLU A 9 7.36 16.25 -35.53
C GLU A 9 7.33 16.71 -36.99
N THR A 10 7.64 17.95 -37.29
CA THR A 10 7.96 18.41 -38.62
C THR A 10 9.37 17.96 -38.94
N VAL A 11 9.53 16.94 -39.75
CA VAL A 11 10.83 16.56 -40.32
C VAL A 11 11.15 17.57 -41.42
N GLY A 12 12.18 18.35 -41.21
CA GLY A 12 12.68 19.27 -42.25
C GLY A 12 13.14 18.52 -43.48
N GLY A 13 12.52 18.81 -44.61
CA GLY A 13 13.00 18.54 -45.98
C GLY A 13 13.01 17.09 -46.40
N GLY A 14 11.89 16.56 -46.88
CA GLY A 14 11.84 15.31 -47.65
C GLY A 14 10.42 14.96 -48.02
N SER A 15 10.20 14.78 -49.31
CA SER A 15 9.05 14.34 -50.08
C SER A 15 7.75 13.98 -49.36
N ALA A 16 6.64 14.55 -49.82
CA ALA A 16 5.28 14.28 -49.39
C ALA A 16 5.01 12.79 -49.13
N VAL A 17 4.69 12.45 -47.89
CA VAL A 17 4.15 11.14 -47.52
C VAL A 17 2.67 11.16 -47.90
N THR A 18 2.28 10.31 -48.83
CA THR A 18 0.89 10.04 -49.16
C THR A 18 0.14 9.61 -47.87
N PRO A 19 -1.05 10.17 -47.54
CA PRO A 19 -1.80 9.71 -46.41
C PRO A 19 -2.19 8.23 -46.62
N GLY A 20 -1.58 7.36 -45.86
CA GLY A 20 -1.98 5.96 -45.72
C GLY A 20 -3.33 5.89 -45.02
N SER A 21 -4.15 4.97 -45.49
CA SER A 21 -5.49 4.53 -45.07
C SER A 21 -6.02 5.10 -43.72
N THR A 22 -7.29 5.46 -43.74
CA THR A 22 -8.15 5.75 -42.59
C THR A 22 -8.36 4.51 -41.69
N ASP A 23 -7.32 3.94 -41.17
CA ASP A 23 -7.45 2.99 -40.06
C ASP A 23 -7.83 3.80 -38.85
N LYS A 24 -9.05 3.57 -38.38
CA LYS A 24 -9.50 4.10 -37.08
C LYS A 24 -8.45 3.74 -36.05
N ILE A 25 -7.90 4.75 -35.40
CA ILE A 25 -7.13 4.55 -34.16
C ILE A 25 -8.14 4.01 -33.15
N THR A 26 -8.24 2.68 -33.08
CA THR A 26 -9.15 1.95 -32.17
C THR A 26 -8.51 1.61 -30.83
N ASN A 27 -7.37 2.20 -30.52
CA ASN A 27 -6.77 2.00 -29.21
C ASN A 27 -7.28 3.06 -28.26
N ALA A 28 -8.06 2.59 -27.32
CA ALA A 28 -8.50 3.35 -26.17
C ALA A 28 -7.27 3.98 -25.53
N VAL A 29 -7.33 5.24 -25.45
CA VAL A 29 -6.28 6.03 -24.90
C VAL A 29 -6.71 6.33 -23.47
N ALA A 30 -5.93 5.90 -22.51
CA ALA A 30 -6.16 6.06 -21.09
C ALA A 30 -6.25 7.54 -20.69
N ARG A 31 -7.16 7.92 -19.81
CA ARG A 31 -7.16 9.24 -19.16
C ARG A 31 -5.89 9.35 -18.32
N ASN A 32 -5.07 10.35 -18.57
CA ASN A 32 -3.97 10.67 -17.68
C ASN A 32 -4.44 11.78 -16.73
N SER A 33 -4.84 11.43 -15.52
CA SER A 33 -5.26 12.37 -14.47
C SER A 33 -4.17 13.41 -14.13
N LYS A 34 -2.92 13.11 -14.50
CA LYS A 34 -1.79 14.06 -14.38
C LYS A 34 -1.78 15.14 -15.47
N VAL A 35 -2.68 15.06 -16.47
CA VAL A 35 -2.73 16.01 -17.58
C VAL A 35 -4.06 16.73 -17.60
N ASN A 36 -4.08 17.95 -17.13
CA ASN A 36 -5.27 18.81 -17.11
C ASN A 36 -5.13 20.08 -17.96
N GLN A 37 -3.99 20.30 -18.59
CA GLN A 37 -3.76 21.42 -19.51
C GLN A 37 -3.19 20.95 -20.84
N MET A 38 -3.66 21.58 -21.90
CA MET A 38 -3.11 21.50 -23.24
C MET A 38 -2.42 22.81 -23.60
N TYR A 39 -1.22 22.75 -24.09
CA TYR A 39 -0.43 23.88 -24.55
C TYR A 39 -0.32 23.84 -26.07
N VAL A 40 -0.62 24.94 -26.72
CA VAL A 40 -0.42 25.13 -28.16
C VAL A 40 0.72 26.12 -28.33
N THR A 41 1.85 25.66 -28.89
CA THR A 41 3.00 26.51 -29.20
C THR A 41 2.98 26.84 -30.70
N THR A 42 3.04 28.11 -31.02
CA THR A 42 3.09 28.58 -32.43
C THR A 42 4.53 28.61 -32.95
N ASN A 43 4.69 28.68 -34.26
CA ASN A 43 5.99 28.87 -34.90
C ASN A 43 6.68 30.21 -34.51
N ALA A 44 5.92 31.17 -34.01
CA ALA A 44 6.45 32.43 -33.48
C ALA A 44 6.96 32.31 -32.03
N GLY A 45 6.73 31.14 -31.38
CA GLY A 45 7.11 30.90 -29.99
C GLY A 45 6.04 31.30 -28.97
N ASP A 46 4.87 31.80 -29.43
CA ASP A 46 3.77 32.07 -28.52
C ASP A 46 3.18 30.77 -27.96
N VAL A 47 2.86 30.74 -26.68
CA VAL A 47 2.25 29.59 -26.02
C VAL A 47 0.89 29.99 -25.47
N LYS A 48 -0.17 29.31 -25.92
CA LYS A 48 -1.51 29.42 -25.35
C LYS A 48 -1.89 28.11 -24.68
N TYR A 49 -2.51 28.21 -23.52
CA TYR A 49 -2.92 27.03 -22.74
C TYR A 49 -4.41 26.96 -22.56
N TYR A 50 -4.93 25.73 -22.48
CA TYR A 50 -6.34 25.41 -22.32
C TYR A 50 -6.49 24.36 -21.23
N ASN A 51 -7.46 24.51 -20.32
CA ASN A 51 -7.84 23.40 -19.46
C ASN A 51 -8.52 22.33 -20.33
N THR A 52 -8.06 21.10 -20.26
CA THR A 52 -8.62 20.00 -21.06
C THR A 52 -10.09 19.73 -20.72
N ALA A 53 -10.50 19.98 -19.47
CA ALA A 53 -11.88 19.89 -19.01
C ALA A 53 -12.82 20.90 -19.72
N ASP A 54 -12.30 22.04 -20.17
CA ASP A 54 -13.08 23.12 -20.78
C ASP A 54 -13.19 22.99 -22.30
N LEU A 55 -12.66 21.92 -22.88
CA LEU A 55 -12.65 21.69 -24.32
C LEU A 55 -13.70 20.65 -24.74
N THR A 56 -14.40 20.94 -25.83
CA THR A 56 -15.28 20.00 -26.52
C THR A 56 -14.51 19.19 -27.55
N SER A 57 -13.65 19.81 -28.32
CA SER A 57 -12.86 19.13 -29.36
C SER A 57 -11.60 19.90 -29.74
N VAL A 58 -10.61 19.17 -30.22
CA VAL A 58 -9.49 19.67 -31.00
C VAL A 58 -9.55 18.94 -32.35
N LYS A 59 -9.61 19.68 -33.45
CA LYS A 59 -9.70 19.13 -34.81
C LYS A 59 -8.54 19.62 -35.65
N PHE A 60 -8.08 18.79 -36.56
CA PHE A 60 -7.10 19.12 -37.56
C PHE A 60 -7.80 19.05 -38.94
N GLU A 61 -7.96 20.17 -39.61
CA GLU A 61 -8.61 20.28 -40.89
C GLU A 61 -7.68 20.97 -41.91
N GLY A 62 -7.00 20.17 -42.76
CA GLY A 62 -5.93 20.66 -43.62
C GLY A 62 -4.78 21.21 -42.76
N ASP A 63 -4.39 22.46 -43.01
CA ASP A 63 -3.33 23.15 -42.27
C ASP A 63 -3.83 23.84 -40.98
N LYS A 64 -5.13 23.68 -40.64
CA LYS A 64 -5.73 24.33 -39.49
C LYS A 64 -5.86 23.42 -38.28
N THR A 65 -5.55 23.96 -37.10
CA THR A 65 -5.90 23.39 -35.80
C THR A 65 -7.05 24.20 -35.21
N ILE A 66 -8.19 23.56 -34.96
CA ILE A 66 -9.41 24.18 -34.44
C ILE A 66 -9.68 23.65 -33.02
N ILE A 67 -9.71 24.55 -32.04
CA ILE A 67 -9.96 24.21 -30.62
C ILE A 67 -11.34 24.74 -30.24
N THR A 68 -12.24 23.84 -29.86
CA THR A 68 -13.64 24.16 -29.55
C THR A 68 -13.86 24.10 -28.03
N PRO A 69 -14.16 25.24 -27.37
CA PRO A 69 -14.49 25.27 -25.94
C PRO A 69 -15.91 24.76 -25.65
N LYS A 70 -16.12 24.21 -24.43
CA LYS A 70 -17.44 23.79 -23.93
C LYS A 70 -18.38 24.97 -23.64
N SER A 71 -17.83 26.13 -23.35
CA SER A 71 -18.59 27.34 -22.97
C SER A 71 -19.46 27.91 -24.10
N GLY A 72 -19.36 27.37 -25.32
CA GLY A 72 -20.01 27.96 -26.49
C GLY A 72 -19.36 29.24 -27.01
N ALA A 73 -18.16 29.58 -26.50
CA ALA A 73 -17.31 30.63 -27.04
C ALA A 73 -16.85 30.29 -28.47
N GLU A 74 -16.41 31.30 -29.23
CA GLU A 74 -15.86 31.10 -30.56
C GLU A 74 -14.68 30.12 -30.51
N ASN A 75 -14.51 29.33 -31.58
CA ASN A 75 -13.37 28.45 -31.72
C ASN A 75 -12.06 29.26 -31.81
N ASP A 76 -11.02 28.76 -31.18
CA ASP A 76 -9.67 29.21 -31.49
C ASP A 76 -9.16 28.45 -32.73
N GLU A 77 -8.84 29.19 -33.77
CA GLU A 77 -8.29 28.64 -35.02
C GLU A 77 -6.83 29.05 -35.16
N TYR A 78 -5.99 28.07 -35.41
CA TYR A 78 -4.58 28.24 -35.75
C TYR A 78 -4.37 27.72 -37.14
N ASP A 79 -3.91 28.58 -38.04
CA ASP A 79 -3.46 28.16 -39.38
C ASP A 79 -2.14 27.35 -39.24
N ALA A 80 -1.43 27.08 -40.31
CA ALA A 80 -0.15 26.33 -40.34
C ALA A 80 0.95 26.85 -39.36
N SER A 81 0.56 27.66 -38.38
CA SER A 81 1.44 28.28 -37.40
C SER A 81 1.69 27.48 -36.12
N VAL A 82 1.04 26.32 -35.96
CA VAL A 82 1.25 25.48 -34.76
C VAL A 82 2.53 24.68 -34.89
N GLN A 83 3.48 24.96 -34.04
CA GLN A 83 4.72 24.20 -33.93
C GLN A 83 4.56 22.91 -33.13
N ALA A 84 3.82 22.98 -32.02
CA ALA A 84 3.61 21.85 -31.15
C ALA A 84 2.30 21.97 -30.35
N ILE A 85 1.68 20.83 -30.06
CA ILE A 85 0.64 20.69 -29.03
C ILE A 85 1.20 19.75 -28.00
N SER A 86 1.31 20.21 -26.76
CA SER A 86 1.78 19.41 -25.64
C SER A 86 0.72 19.41 -24.54
N PHE A 87 0.76 18.37 -23.72
CA PHE A 87 -0.15 18.20 -22.61
C PHE A 87 0.66 18.11 -21.32
N ALA A 88 0.26 18.82 -20.31
CA ALA A 88 0.89 18.77 -19.00
C ALA A 88 -0.17 18.90 -17.91
N LYS A 89 0.12 18.40 -16.73
CA LYS A 89 -0.59 18.81 -15.53
C LYS A 89 -0.34 20.30 -15.35
N LYS A 90 -1.38 21.09 -15.05
CA LYS A 90 -1.19 22.46 -14.57
C LYS A 90 -0.18 22.38 -13.43
N ALA A 91 0.94 23.04 -13.56
CA ALA A 91 1.84 23.20 -12.44
C ALA A 91 1.03 23.91 -11.35
N ASP A 92 0.84 23.24 -10.22
CA ASP A 92 0.25 23.84 -9.04
C ASP A 92 1.23 24.90 -8.56
N GLN A 93 1.09 26.11 -9.10
CA GLN A 93 2.02 27.23 -8.84
C GLN A 93 2.04 27.62 -7.36
N ASP A 94 1.00 27.24 -6.62
CA ASP A 94 0.83 27.59 -5.20
C ASP A 94 1.55 26.61 -4.25
N GLU A 95 2.16 25.51 -4.75
CA GLU A 95 2.71 24.44 -3.91
C GLU A 95 4.24 24.33 -3.99
N SER A 96 4.88 24.94 -4.99
CA SER A 96 6.32 24.97 -5.10
C SER A 96 6.90 26.05 -4.20
N GLY A 97 7.93 25.71 -3.42
CA GLY A 97 8.72 26.66 -2.66
C GLY A 97 9.54 27.56 -3.59
N ASP A 98 9.94 28.71 -3.06
CA ASP A 98 10.83 29.61 -3.76
C ASP A 98 12.27 29.05 -3.74
N VAL A 99 12.84 28.85 -4.91
CA VAL A 99 14.21 28.35 -5.09
C VAL A 99 14.98 29.23 -6.07
N GLU A 100 16.11 29.72 -5.62
CA GLU A 100 17.10 30.33 -6.51
C GLU A 100 18.26 29.36 -6.70
N ASN A 101 18.72 29.19 -7.95
CA ASN A 101 19.78 28.26 -8.31
C ASN A 101 20.99 29.02 -8.93
N PRO A 102 21.70 29.88 -8.19
CA PRO A 102 22.91 30.55 -8.72
C PRO A 102 24.04 29.53 -9.00
N ALA A 103 25.02 29.96 -9.77
CA ALA A 103 26.20 29.11 -10.04
C ALA A 103 26.96 28.83 -8.73
N GLY A 104 27.50 27.63 -8.58
CA GLY A 104 28.33 27.23 -7.43
C GLY A 104 27.56 26.80 -6.18
N VAL A 105 26.24 26.68 -6.23
CA VAL A 105 25.43 26.08 -5.18
C VAL A 105 24.72 24.84 -5.68
N ILE A 106 24.21 24.00 -4.73
CA ILE A 106 23.38 22.85 -5.04
C ILE A 106 22.17 23.29 -5.89
N GLN A 107 21.95 22.62 -7.01
CA GLN A 107 20.83 22.90 -7.89
C GLN A 107 19.61 22.13 -7.41
N ILE A 108 18.69 22.80 -6.71
CA ILE A 108 17.41 22.24 -6.26
C ILE A 108 16.48 22.20 -7.47
N THR A 109 16.04 21.02 -7.86
CA THR A 109 15.20 20.79 -9.04
C THR A 109 13.71 20.75 -8.71
N GLU A 110 13.36 20.45 -7.48
CA GLU A 110 11.99 20.44 -6.98
C GLU A 110 11.99 20.67 -5.47
N ALA A 111 11.06 21.49 -4.96
CA ALA A 111 10.86 21.71 -3.54
C ALA A 111 9.40 22.03 -3.28
N LYS A 112 8.73 21.26 -2.43
CA LYS A 112 7.30 21.43 -2.12
C LYS A 112 7.01 21.15 -0.65
N GLY A 113 6.04 21.91 -0.10
CA GLY A 113 5.32 21.50 1.08
C GLY A 113 4.20 20.50 0.71
N TRP A 114 3.86 19.62 1.61
CA TRP A 114 2.76 18.68 1.47
C TRP A 114 1.96 18.58 2.78
N GLN A 115 1.28 17.48 3.00
CA GLN A 115 0.56 17.25 4.25
C GLN A 115 1.55 16.81 5.34
N GLU A 116 1.68 17.62 6.39
CA GLU A 116 2.55 17.41 7.56
C GLU A 116 4.01 17.07 7.21
N SER A 117 4.42 17.47 6.02
CA SER A 117 5.76 17.19 5.48
C SER A 117 6.17 18.21 4.41
N ALA A 118 7.47 18.20 4.10
CA ALA A 118 8.04 18.91 2.95
C ALA A 118 9.14 18.06 2.32
N TYR A 119 9.42 18.26 1.03
CA TYR A 119 10.51 17.55 0.37
C TYR A 119 11.27 18.41 -0.63
N LEU A 120 12.53 18.02 -0.86
CA LEU A 120 13.39 18.60 -1.87
C LEU A 120 14.00 17.50 -2.73
N LYS A 121 14.17 17.80 -4.03
CA LYS A 121 15.02 17.04 -4.95
C LYS A 121 16.12 17.94 -5.48
N TRP A 122 17.34 17.42 -5.63
CA TRP A 122 18.48 18.19 -6.17
C TRP A 122 19.43 17.33 -6.98
N ALA A 123 20.16 17.98 -7.88
CA ALA A 123 21.18 17.34 -8.70
C ALA A 123 22.46 17.04 -7.88
N PRO A 124 23.26 16.02 -8.26
CA PRO A 124 24.57 15.79 -7.65
C PRO A 124 25.44 17.06 -7.64
N PHE A 125 26.16 17.31 -6.54
CA PHE A 125 27.03 18.45 -6.39
C PHE A 125 28.50 18.00 -6.37
N GLU A 126 29.37 18.69 -7.12
CA GLU A 126 30.79 18.35 -7.23
C GLU A 126 31.47 18.44 -5.86
N GLY A 127 32.26 17.43 -5.50
CA GLY A 127 32.95 17.34 -4.21
C GLY A 127 32.10 16.86 -3.05
N ALA A 128 30.78 16.65 -3.23
CA ALA A 128 29.92 16.11 -2.20
C ALA A 128 29.92 14.56 -2.22
N SER A 129 30.12 13.94 -1.08
CA SER A 129 29.93 12.50 -0.86
C SER A 129 28.63 12.18 -0.11
N SER A 130 28.07 13.17 0.58
CA SER A 130 26.80 13.14 1.29
C SER A 130 26.24 14.55 1.45
N TYR A 131 25.07 14.66 2.11
CA TYR A 131 24.41 15.93 2.33
C TYR A 131 23.85 16.01 3.75
N ASN A 132 23.82 17.21 4.31
CA ASN A 132 23.05 17.56 5.48
C ASN A 132 21.83 18.37 5.05
N VAL A 133 20.68 18.11 5.65
CA VAL A 133 19.46 18.88 5.38
C VAL A 133 18.95 19.46 6.70
N TYR A 134 18.51 20.70 6.64
CA TYR A 134 18.05 21.46 7.81
C TYR A 134 16.68 22.05 7.51
N VAL A 135 15.77 21.95 8.48
CA VAL A 135 14.51 22.67 8.51
C VAL A 135 14.54 23.62 9.69
N ASP A 136 14.32 24.93 9.45
CA ASP A 136 14.40 25.97 10.49
C ASP A 136 15.65 25.82 11.38
N ASP A 137 16.83 25.63 10.73
CA ASP A 137 18.15 25.38 11.31
C ASP A 137 18.31 24.09 12.15
N LYS A 138 17.32 23.23 12.20
CA LYS A 138 17.43 21.90 12.82
C LYS A 138 17.79 20.86 11.77
N LYS A 139 18.88 20.12 12.00
CA LYS A 139 19.30 19.03 11.11
C LYS A 139 18.33 17.85 11.19
N ILE A 140 17.87 17.36 10.05
CA ILE A 140 17.05 16.14 9.99
C ILE A 140 17.91 14.88 10.09
N ASP A 141 17.27 13.74 10.36
CA ASP A 141 17.93 12.44 10.34
C ASP A 141 18.45 12.11 8.93
N ALA A 142 19.68 11.60 8.85
CA ALA A 142 20.31 11.26 7.58
C ALA A 142 19.52 10.20 6.79
N GLN A 143 18.80 9.31 7.45
CA GLN A 143 17.99 8.27 6.80
C GLN A 143 16.79 8.83 6.02
N LEU A 144 16.43 10.09 6.25
CA LEU A 144 15.45 10.82 5.44
C LEU A 144 16.04 11.36 4.13
N ILE A 145 17.36 11.20 3.90
CA ILE A 145 18.06 11.62 2.69
C ILE A 145 18.36 10.38 1.84
N ARG A 146 17.94 10.39 0.59
CA ARG A 146 18.08 9.26 -0.33
C ARG A 146 18.73 9.69 -1.64
N GLN A 147 19.52 8.77 -2.20
CA GLN A 147 20.08 8.89 -3.54
C GLN A 147 19.24 8.06 -4.53
N TYR A 148 18.90 8.66 -5.63
CA TYR A 148 18.32 8.05 -6.82
C TYR A 148 19.33 8.06 -7.96
N ALA A 149 19.00 7.46 -9.09
CA ALA A 149 19.93 7.29 -10.21
C ALA A 149 20.53 8.64 -10.72
N SER A 150 19.74 9.72 -10.74
CA SER A 150 20.14 11.03 -11.29
C SER A 150 19.97 12.21 -10.33
N TYR A 151 19.42 11.99 -9.13
CA TYR A 151 19.14 13.06 -8.16
C TYR A 151 19.22 12.54 -6.72
N TYR A 152 19.21 13.46 -5.79
CA TYR A 152 19.02 13.21 -4.35
C TYR A 152 17.68 13.78 -3.92
N ARG A 153 17.11 13.19 -2.87
CA ARG A 153 15.86 13.63 -2.26
C ARG A 153 15.94 13.57 -0.74
N ALA A 154 15.37 14.58 -0.09
CA ALA A 154 15.09 14.56 1.34
C ALA A 154 13.61 14.81 1.57
N ASP A 155 13.04 14.10 2.55
CA ASP A 155 11.70 14.36 3.07
C ASP A 155 11.79 14.74 4.54
N VAL A 156 11.16 15.86 4.90
CA VAL A 156 11.01 16.33 6.28
C VAL A 156 9.60 15.96 6.73
N LEU A 157 9.49 15.13 7.75
CA LEU A 157 8.22 14.54 8.22
C LEU A 157 7.89 15.04 9.62
N GLY A 158 6.59 15.03 9.98
CA GLY A 158 6.12 15.43 11.32
C GLY A 158 6.07 16.94 11.52
N LEU A 159 5.77 17.69 10.47
CA LEU A 159 5.62 19.14 10.50
C LEU A 159 4.19 19.55 10.81
N LYS A 160 4.01 20.60 11.61
CA LYS A 160 2.71 21.28 11.73
C LYS A 160 2.36 21.98 10.42
N ALA A 161 1.08 22.26 10.22
CA ALA A 161 0.68 23.18 9.16
C ALA A 161 1.36 24.55 9.36
N GLY A 162 1.96 25.06 8.30
CA GLY A 162 2.74 26.31 8.33
C GLY A 162 3.61 26.47 7.09
N THR A 163 4.46 27.46 7.13
CA THR A 163 5.41 27.75 6.04
C THR A 163 6.84 27.53 6.54
N TYR A 164 7.63 26.80 5.78
CA TYR A 164 8.97 26.35 6.17
C TYR A 164 10.04 26.75 5.16
N SER A 165 11.29 26.75 5.64
CA SER A 165 12.48 26.81 4.80
C SER A 165 13.33 25.58 5.04
N VAL A 166 13.76 24.93 3.95
CA VAL A 166 14.62 23.74 4.02
C VAL A 166 15.92 24.01 3.27
N LYS A 167 17.03 23.85 3.98
CA LYS A 167 18.39 24.08 3.48
C LYS A 167 19.08 22.73 3.26
N VAL A 168 19.72 22.56 2.11
CA VAL A 168 20.59 21.42 1.81
C VAL A 168 22.04 21.91 1.74
N VAL A 169 22.95 21.19 2.40
CA VAL A 169 24.37 21.51 2.53
C VAL A 169 25.19 20.33 2.04
N PRO A 170 26.14 20.51 1.10
CA PRO A 170 26.99 19.43 0.64
C PRO A 170 28.05 19.07 1.67
N VAL A 171 28.38 17.80 1.80
CA VAL A 171 29.35 17.24 2.76
C VAL A 171 30.40 16.44 1.99
N ASN A 172 31.67 16.71 2.20
CA ASN A 172 32.79 16.03 1.55
C ASN A 172 33.05 14.61 2.11
N ALA A 173 34.04 13.91 1.59
CA ALA A 173 34.38 12.55 2.01
C ALA A 173 34.86 12.45 3.47
N GLU A 174 35.41 13.54 4.00
CA GLU A 174 35.89 13.66 5.38
C GLU A 174 34.74 13.95 6.38
N GLY A 175 33.49 14.07 5.90
CA GLY A 175 32.34 14.37 6.75
C GLY A 175 32.18 15.86 7.10
N THR A 176 32.91 16.75 6.41
CA THR A 176 32.87 18.19 6.64
C THR A 176 31.94 18.88 5.65
N GLU A 177 31.10 19.78 6.13
CA GLU A 177 30.28 20.64 5.27
C GLU A 177 31.17 21.56 4.44
N ILE A 178 30.87 21.61 3.14
CA ILE A 178 31.62 22.48 2.19
C ILE A 178 30.69 23.56 1.62
N THR A 179 31.29 24.55 0.99
CA THR A 179 30.54 25.62 0.30
C THR A 179 29.65 25.07 -0.79
N GLY A 180 28.52 25.72 -1.04
CA GLY A 180 27.58 25.30 -2.07
C GLY A 180 26.18 24.96 -1.53
N ALA A 181 25.88 25.29 -0.27
CA ALA A 181 24.54 25.14 0.30
C ALA A 181 23.47 25.91 -0.50
N ASN A 182 22.28 25.38 -0.58
CA ASN A 182 21.11 26.05 -1.13
C ASN A 182 19.88 25.86 -0.25
N THR A 183 18.91 26.77 -0.36
CA THR A 183 17.69 26.78 0.46
C THR A 183 16.47 26.94 -0.43
N ALA A 184 15.48 26.11 -0.19
CA ALA A 184 14.11 26.33 -0.64
C ALA A 184 13.33 26.99 0.50
N SER A 185 12.59 28.05 0.21
CA SER A 185 11.76 28.79 1.17
C SER A 185 10.30 28.78 0.75
N ASN A 186 9.43 29.27 1.61
CA ASN A 186 7.98 29.33 1.37
C ASN A 186 7.34 27.98 1.05
N LEU A 187 7.83 26.89 1.66
CA LEU A 187 7.24 25.57 1.56
C LEU A 187 5.98 25.52 2.44
N VAL A 188 4.80 25.53 1.81
CA VAL A 188 3.52 25.54 2.52
C VAL A 188 3.14 24.11 2.88
N VAL A 189 3.11 23.81 4.16
CA VAL A 189 2.69 22.53 4.74
C VAL A 189 1.25 22.63 5.22
N LYS A 190 0.40 21.68 4.86
CA LYS A 190 -1.00 21.57 5.29
C LYS A 190 -1.17 20.43 6.29
N SER A 191 -2.20 20.46 7.11
CA SER A 191 -2.58 19.32 7.94
C SER A 191 -3.25 18.24 7.09
N TYR A 192 -3.12 16.98 7.51
CA TYR A 192 -4.03 15.94 7.04
C TYR A 192 -5.45 16.22 7.50
N ASN A 193 -6.43 15.81 6.73
CA ASN A 193 -7.84 15.86 7.12
C ASN A 193 -8.14 14.72 8.11
N ARG A 194 -8.37 15.09 9.38
CA ARG A 194 -8.68 14.17 10.49
C ARG A 194 -10.16 13.98 10.74
N GLU A 195 -11.01 14.37 9.82
CA GLU A 195 -12.42 14.06 9.89
C GLU A 195 -12.67 12.55 9.86
N GLY A 196 -13.72 12.11 10.50
CA GLY A 196 -14.06 10.69 10.55
C GLY A 196 -13.99 10.07 11.94
N PHE A 197 -14.48 8.84 12.02
CA PHE A 197 -14.64 8.17 13.30
C PHE A 197 -13.33 7.77 13.99
N ALA A 198 -12.21 7.63 13.26
CA ALA A 198 -10.92 7.31 13.88
C ALA A 198 -10.50 8.35 14.93
N HIS A 199 -10.84 9.63 14.73
CA HIS A 199 -10.53 10.72 15.65
C HIS A 199 -11.70 11.13 16.54
N PHE A 200 -12.85 10.48 16.41
CA PHE A 200 -14.03 10.84 17.20
C PHE A 200 -13.81 10.58 18.69
N LYS A 201 -13.81 11.66 19.49
CA LYS A 201 -13.53 11.65 20.93
C LYS A 201 -12.18 10.97 21.28
N TYR A 202 -11.21 11.08 20.38
CA TYR A 202 -9.88 10.51 20.56
C TYR A 202 -8.81 11.45 19.97
N ASP A 203 -7.80 11.78 20.77
CA ASP A 203 -6.75 12.72 20.38
C ASP A 203 -5.49 11.97 19.92
N GLY A 204 -5.13 12.17 18.67
CA GLY A 204 -3.91 11.62 18.06
C GLY A 204 -3.97 10.11 17.85
N VAL A 205 -4.32 9.67 16.64
CA VAL A 205 -4.24 8.26 16.25
C VAL A 205 -2.80 7.93 15.88
N GLY A 206 -2.32 6.73 16.25
CA GLY A 206 -0.95 6.32 16.00
C GLY A 206 0.06 7.07 16.88
N ALA A 207 1.21 7.37 16.33
CA ALA A 207 2.32 8.01 17.02
C ALA A 207 2.34 9.53 16.90
N TYR A 208 1.33 10.14 16.27
CA TYR A 208 1.26 11.57 15.99
C TYR A 208 0.17 12.27 16.81
N ASN A 209 0.40 13.54 17.13
CA ASN A 209 -0.59 14.47 17.64
C ASN A 209 -1.52 14.96 16.54
N ASN A 210 -2.66 15.55 16.89
CA ASN A 210 -3.60 16.13 15.91
C ASN A 210 -3.03 17.30 15.09
N ASP A 211 -1.91 17.89 15.53
CA ASP A 211 -1.22 18.97 14.81
C ASP A 211 -0.13 18.48 13.84
N GLY A 212 0.02 17.16 13.67
CA GLY A 212 0.99 16.54 12.77
C GLY A 212 2.38 16.30 13.38
N THR A 213 2.62 16.72 14.61
CA THR A 213 3.90 16.46 15.29
C THR A 213 3.90 15.09 15.96
N LEU A 214 5.08 14.51 16.12
CA LEU A 214 5.25 13.28 16.87
C LEU A 214 4.83 13.46 18.33
N LYS A 215 4.19 12.46 18.91
CA LYS A 215 3.92 12.39 20.34
C LYS A 215 5.23 12.36 21.11
N THR A 216 5.24 12.95 22.31
CA THR A 216 6.43 13.00 23.18
C THR A 216 6.97 11.60 23.45
N GLY A 217 8.28 11.41 23.27
CA GLY A 217 8.95 10.13 23.48
C GLY A 217 8.73 9.10 22.40
N ALA A 218 8.14 9.48 21.25
CA ALA A 218 7.94 8.57 20.14
C ALA A 218 9.27 7.99 19.64
N LYS A 219 9.31 6.67 19.49
CA LYS A 219 10.40 5.94 18.85
C LYS A 219 10.25 6.00 17.33
N ILE A 220 11.36 6.24 16.62
CA ILE A 220 11.37 6.26 15.14
C ILE A 220 12.27 5.14 14.65
N LEU A 221 11.74 4.25 13.84
CA LEU A 221 12.48 3.15 13.22
C LEU A 221 12.38 3.24 11.70
N TYR A 222 13.52 3.23 11.03
CA TYR A 222 13.61 3.27 9.57
C TYR A 222 13.70 1.84 9.02
N ILE A 223 12.74 1.50 8.17
CA ILE A 223 12.54 0.15 7.64
C ILE A 223 12.85 0.14 6.14
N THR A 224 13.94 -0.50 5.79
CA THR A 224 14.35 -0.78 4.40
C THR A 224 14.42 -2.28 4.19
N ALA A 225 14.62 -2.74 2.96
CA ALA A 225 14.89 -4.16 2.67
C ALA A 225 16.07 -4.71 3.48
N LYS A 226 17.08 -3.88 3.82
CA LYS A 226 18.24 -4.29 4.60
C LYS A 226 18.01 -4.27 6.10
N THR A 227 17.19 -3.32 6.59
CA THR A 227 17.03 -3.10 8.03
C THR A 227 15.82 -3.81 8.65
N ALA A 228 14.84 -4.25 7.86
CA ALA A 228 13.63 -4.89 8.40
C ALA A 228 13.91 -6.09 9.33
N LYS A 229 14.99 -6.86 9.08
CA LYS A 229 15.43 -7.98 9.95
C LYS A 229 16.29 -7.55 11.14
N THR A 230 16.98 -6.42 11.03
CA THR A 230 18.06 -6.04 11.96
C THR A 230 17.76 -4.79 12.77
N VAL A 231 16.70 -4.06 12.43
CA VAL A 231 16.25 -2.91 13.22
C VAL A 231 15.99 -3.33 14.66
N SER A 232 16.47 -2.54 15.61
CA SER A 232 16.35 -2.84 17.04
C SER A 232 15.83 -1.65 17.81
N THR A 233 15.06 -1.92 18.85
CA THR A 233 14.66 -0.91 19.83
C THR A 233 14.41 -1.56 21.19
N THR A 234 14.46 -0.77 22.25
CA THR A 234 14.11 -1.24 23.58
C THR A 234 12.58 -1.20 23.75
N VAL A 235 12.00 -2.29 24.22
CA VAL A 235 10.56 -2.43 24.50
C VAL A 235 10.38 -2.93 25.93
N ASP A 236 9.43 -2.36 26.67
CA ASP A 236 9.02 -2.89 27.96
C ASP A 236 8.06 -4.08 27.75
N THR A 237 8.50 -5.27 28.11
CA THR A 237 7.71 -6.50 28.10
C THR A 237 7.36 -7.01 29.50
N GLY A 238 7.32 -6.10 30.51
CA GLY A 238 7.38 -6.36 31.94
C GLY A 238 8.81 -6.19 32.48
N LYS A 239 9.77 -6.00 31.60
CA LYS A 239 11.14 -5.53 31.76
C LYS A 239 11.64 -4.92 30.45
N LEU A 240 12.59 -3.99 30.56
CA LEU A 240 13.19 -3.41 29.35
C LEU A 240 14.07 -4.45 28.65
N GLU A 241 13.74 -4.73 27.39
CA GLU A 241 14.48 -5.67 26.54
C GLU A 241 14.76 -5.04 25.18
N THR A 242 15.96 -5.24 24.66
CA THR A 242 16.27 -4.89 23.27
C THR A 242 15.72 -5.97 22.36
N ILE A 243 14.79 -5.60 21.50
CA ILE A 243 14.13 -6.49 20.53
C ILE A 243 14.62 -6.13 19.14
N THR A 244 14.91 -7.15 18.33
CA THR A 244 15.45 -7.01 16.97
C THR A 244 14.50 -7.66 15.95
N GLY A 245 14.27 -6.97 14.85
CA GLY A 245 13.41 -7.39 13.73
C GLY A 245 12.03 -6.76 13.81
N LEU A 246 11.50 -6.37 12.64
CA LEU A 246 10.26 -5.62 12.53
C LEU A 246 9.07 -6.33 13.20
N GLN A 247 8.78 -7.58 12.81
CA GLN A 247 7.67 -8.33 13.40
C GLN A 247 7.91 -8.65 14.88
N SER A 248 9.15 -8.92 15.26
CA SER A 248 9.50 -9.20 16.67
C SER A 248 9.27 -7.99 17.57
N ILE A 249 9.57 -6.78 17.10
CA ILE A 249 9.27 -5.53 17.82
C ILE A 249 7.76 -5.34 17.95
N ILE A 250 7.00 -5.52 16.89
CA ILE A 250 5.54 -5.43 16.90
C ILE A 250 4.95 -6.41 17.91
N ASP A 251 5.43 -7.68 17.91
CA ASP A 251 4.94 -8.69 18.84
C ASP A 251 5.33 -8.43 20.30
N ALA A 252 6.42 -7.70 20.56
CA ALA A 252 6.77 -7.30 21.92
C ALA A 252 5.72 -6.34 22.52
N TYR A 253 5.18 -5.43 21.73
CA TYR A 253 4.07 -4.55 22.12
C TYR A 253 2.77 -5.31 22.45
N GLN A 254 2.58 -6.52 21.93
CA GLN A 254 1.44 -7.38 22.27
C GLN A 254 1.39 -7.72 23.77
N LYS A 255 2.49 -7.64 24.48
CA LYS A 255 2.52 -7.81 25.96
C LYS A 255 1.66 -6.78 26.68
N GLY A 256 1.45 -5.58 26.06
CA GLY A 256 0.61 -4.51 26.58
C GLY A 256 1.24 -3.77 27.76
N GLU A 257 2.54 -3.92 27.98
CA GLU A 257 3.29 -3.19 29.01
C GLU A 257 3.91 -1.89 28.46
N ASP A 258 4.31 -1.89 27.17
CA ASP A 258 4.81 -0.70 26.49
C ASP A 258 3.71 -0.10 25.60
N THR A 259 3.36 1.14 25.84
CA THR A 259 2.46 1.95 25.01
C THR A 259 3.15 3.18 24.44
N THR A 260 4.49 3.23 24.53
CA THR A 260 5.30 4.31 23.95
C THR A 260 4.99 4.43 22.46
N PRO A 261 4.67 5.63 21.97
CA PRO A 261 4.42 5.82 20.54
C PRO A 261 5.61 5.37 19.69
N ILE A 262 5.32 4.71 18.58
CA ILE A 262 6.35 4.19 17.67
C ILE A 262 5.96 4.39 16.21
N VAL A 263 6.91 4.90 15.41
CA VAL A 263 6.77 5.08 13.96
C VAL A 263 7.71 4.13 13.23
N PHE A 264 7.17 3.37 12.31
CA PHE A 264 7.91 2.56 11.35
C PHE A 264 7.94 3.30 10.00
N ARG A 265 9.06 3.97 9.68
CA ARG A 265 9.27 4.73 8.45
C ARG A 265 9.78 3.82 7.35
N ILE A 266 8.91 3.47 6.42
CA ILE A 266 9.20 2.56 5.29
C ILE A 266 9.90 3.37 4.20
N ILE A 267 11.07 2.89 3.74
CA ILE A 267 11.86 3.51 2.68
C ILE A 267 12.09 2.52 1.55
N GLY A 268 11.71 2.90 0.35
CA GLY A 268 11.82 2.07 -0.83
C GLY A 268 10.96 0.81 -0.74
N LYS A 269 11.33 -0.25 -1.44
CA LYS A 269 10.60 -1.52 -1.46
C LYS A 269 11.04 -2.44 -0.33
N VAL A 270 10.11 -2.85 0.52
CA VAL A 270 10.30 -3.90 1.55
C VAL A 270 9.44 -5.09 1.16
N SER A 271 10.07 -6.23 0.92
CA SER A 271 9.40 -7.46 0.48
C SER A 271 9.16 -8.43 1.64
N LEU A 272 8.27 -9.39 1.44
CA LEU A 272 8.00 -10.45 2.43
C LEU A 272 9.28 -11.17 2.89
N SER A 273 10.22 -11.41 1.97
CA SER A 273 11.51 -12.04 2.27
C SER A 273 12.44 -11.20 3.15
N ASP A 274 12.19 -9.88 3.26
CA ASP A 274 13.01 -8.96 4.04
C ASP A 274 12.58 -8.89 5.51
N LEU A 275 11.42 -9.47 5.85
CA LEU A 275 10.94 -9.54 7.23
C LEU A 275 11.74 -10.55 8.05
N ASP A 276 11.95 -10.26 9.33
CA ASP A 276 12.57 -11.20 10.28
C ASP A 276 11.71 -12.46 10.45
N ARG A 277 10.40 -12.32 10.45
CA ARG A 277 9.40 -13.38 10.48
C ARG A 277 8.02 -12.86 10.09
N ILE A 278 7.08 -13.76 9.94
CA ILE A 278 5.65 -13.45 9.81
C ILE A 278 4.90 -14.00 11.02
N SER A 279 3.86 -13.30 11.46
CA SER A 279 2.96 -13.74 12.54
C SER A 279 1.54 -14.03 12.03
N SER A 280 1.22 -13.63 10.80
CA SER A 280 0.04 -14.08 10.06
C SER A 280 0.46 -14.91 8.85
N SER A 281 -0.14 -16.10 8.71
CA SER A 281 0.09 -16.95 7.54
C SER A 281 -0.66 -16.48 6.29
N ALA A 282 -1.67 -15.63 6.48
CA ALA A 282 -2.47 -15.06 5.40
C ALA A 282 -1.92 -13.69 4.97
N GLU A 283 -1.88 -12.70 5.85
CA GLU A 283 -1.47 -11.35 5.49
C GLU A 283 0.05 -11.14 5.54
N GLY A 284 0.74 -11.76 6.51
CA GLY A 284 2.18 -11.61 6.74
C GLY A 284 2.49 -10.93 8.06
N LEU A 285 2.42 -9.59 8.16
CA LEU A 285 2.57 -8.87 9.41
C LEU A 285 1.30 -8.93 10.26
N GLN A 286 1.46 -9.12 11.58
CA GLN A 286 0.37 -9.08 12.54
C GLN A 286 0.65 -8.02 13.61
N ILE A 287 -0.32 -7.13 13.82
CA ILE A 287 -0.37 -6.19 14.92
C ILE A 287 -1.47 -6.65 15.86
N LYS A 288 -1.10 -7.08 17.07
CA LYS A 288 -2.05 -7.66 18.00
C LYS A 288 -1.91 -7.03 19.37
N GLY A 289 -3.02 -6.56 19.94
CA GLY A 289 -3.11 -6.09 21.30
C GLY A 289 -3.27 -7.24 22.31
N LYS A 290 -3.00 -6.96 23.57
CA LYS A 290 -3.15 -7.90 24.70
C LYS A 290 -4.60 -8.34 24.91
N GLY A 291 -5.54 -7.43 24.70
CA GLY A 291 -6.98 -7.64 24.79
C GLY A 291 -7.70 -6.64 23.90
N ALA A 292 -9.04 -6.69 23.84
CA ALA A 292 -9.85 -5.81 23.03
C ALA A 292 -9.44 -4.34 23.18
N HIS A 293 -9.25 -3.64 22.06
CA HIS A 293 -8.89 -2.23 22.01
C HIS A 293 -7.65 -1.84 22.80
N SER A 294 -6.61 -2.71 22.83
CA SER A 294 -5.33 -2.39 23.48
C SER A 294 -4.62 -1.24 22.79
N GLU A 295 -4.16 -0.27 23.59
CA GLU A 295 -3.43 0.90 23.10
C GLU A 295 -2.09 0.48 22.48
N MET A 296 -1.88 0.82 21.20
CA MET A 296 -0.65 0.48 20.46
C MET A 296 0.18 1.73 20.13
N ASN A 297 -0.46 2.86 19.84
CA ASN A 297 0.20 4.11 19.41
C ASN A 297 1.23 3.90 18.29
N MET A 298 0.87 3.10 17.27
CA MET A 298 1.74 2.72 16.17
C MET A 298 1.38 3.46 14.89
N THR A 299 2.37 3.99 14.18
CA THR A 299 2.21 4.51 12.82
C THR A 299 3.16 3.80 11.87
N PHE A 300 2.63 3.32 10.76
CA PHE A 300 3.38 2.88 9.59
C PHE A 300 3.34 3.99 8.55
N GLU A 301 4.50 4.55 8.20
CA GLU A 301 4.61 5.73 7.38
C GLU A 301 5.59 5.51 6.24
N GLY A 302 5.18 5.81 5.02
CA GLY A 302 6.08 5.81 3.87
C GLY A 302 6.89 7.11 3.76
N VAL A 303 8.15 7.01 3.39
CA VAL A 303 9.03 8.13 3.14
C VAL A 303 9.22 8.34 1.64
N GLY A 304 8.75 9.45 1.12
CA GLY A 304 8.76 9.74 -0.32
C GLY A 304 7.55 9.16 -1.06
N ASP A 305 7.69 9.01 -2.37
CA ASP A 305 6.62 8.56 -3.26
C ASP A 305 6.81 7.13 -3.82
N ASP A 306 7.84 6.42 -3.34
CA ASP A 306 8.18 5.05 -3.75
C ASP A 306 8.24 4.05 -2.59
N ALA A 307 7.84 4.47 -1.36
CA ALA A 307 7.75 3.57 -0.22
C ALA A 307 6.70 2.48 -0.48
N THR A 308 7.08 1.21 -0.39
CA THR A 308 6.22 0.10 -0.81
C THR A 308 6.47 -1.14 0.06
N VAL A 309 5.40 -1.77 0.52
CA VAL A 309 5.44 -3.16 1.01
C VAL A 309 4.97 -4.09 -0.11
N TYR A 310 5.72 -5.18 -0.31
CA TYR A 310 5.53 -6.07 -1.44
C TYR A 310 5.39 -7.52 -1.02
N GLY A 311 4.31 -8.15 -1.43
CA GLY A 311 4.08 -9.56 -1.20
C GLY A 311 3.56 -9.90 0.19
N PHE A 312 3.18 -8.90 1.00
CA PHE A 312 2.52 -9.07 2.29
C PHE A 312 1.57 -7.92 2.59
N GLY A 313 0.70 -8.13 3.54
CA GLY A 313 -0.25 -7.16 4.08
C GLY A 313 -0.18 -7.10 5.61
N PHE A 314 -1.23 -6.58 6.23
CA PHE A 314 -1.31 -6.35 7.68
C PHE A 314 -2.59 -6.95 8.26
N LEU A 315 -2.44 -7.74 9.33
CA LEU A 315 -3.53 -8.23 10.16
C LEU A 315 -3.56 -7.51 11.49
N LEU A 316 -4.67 -6.85 11.82
CA LEU A 316 -4.89 -6.17 13.09
C LEU A 316 -5.89 -6.95 13.94
N ARG A 317 -5.56 -7.15 15.23
CA ARG A 317 -6.45 -7.76 16.24
C ARG A 317 -6.33 -7.06 17.57
N ASN A 318 -7.46 -6.74 18.18
CA ASN A 318 -7.55 -6.19 19.54
C ASN A 318 -6.79 -4.86 19.73
N THR A 319 -6.57 -4.09 18.67
CA THR A 319 -5.71 -2.89 18.68
C THR A 319 -6.51 -1.61 18.84
N LYS A 320 -5.86 -0.57 19.37
CA LYS A 320 -6.33 0.81 19.37
C LYS A 320 -5.17 1.75 19.02
N SER A 321 -5.48 2.84 18.32
CA SER A 321 -4.49 3.85 17.95
C SER A 321 -3.41 3.31 17.01
N VAL A 322 -3.84 2.90 15.80
CA VAL A 322 -2.94 2.47 14.72
C VAL A 322 -3.21 3.30 13.47
N GLU A 323 -2.16 3.82 12.86
CA GLU A 323 -2.21 4.66 11.67
C GLU A 323 -1.36 4.05 10.55
N PHE A 324 -1.88 4.09 9.33
CA PHE A 324 -1.17 3.69 8.12
C PHE A 324 -1.25 4.82 7.11
N ARG A 325 -0.10 5.32 6.61
CA ARG A 325 -0.07 6.46 5.70
C ARG A 325 1.09 6.45 4.72
N ASN A 326 0.86 6.97 3.54
CA ASN A 326 1.87 7.39 2.56
C ASN A 326 2.78 6.26 2.04
N PHE A 327 2.27 5.03 1.87
CA PHE A 327 3.00 3.97 1.17
C PHE A 327 2.07 3.10 0.32
N ALA A 328 2.66 2.27 -0.53
CA ALA A 328 1.91 1.31 -1.32
C ALA A 328 1.90 -0.07 -0.69
N ILE A 329 0.81 -0.82 -0.94
CA ILE A 329 0.74 -2.27 -0.71
C ILE A 329 0.53 -2.93 -2.07
N MET A 330 1.48 -3.79 -2.47
CA MET A 330 1.47 -4.50 -3.74
C MET A 330 1.56 -5.99 -3.54
N ARG A 331 0.76 -6.76 -4.29
CA ARG A 331 0.86 -8.22 -4.33
C ARG A 331 0.79 -8.88 -2.96
N CYS A 332 -0.06 -8.38 -2.07
CA CYS A 332 -0.34 -9.02 -0.77
C CYS A 332 -0.75 -10.49 -0.94
N LEU A 333 -0.58 -11.27 0.13
CA LEU A 333 -0.86 -12.72 0.09
C LEU A 333 -2.36 -13.02 0.10
N ASP A 334 -3.09 -12.30 0.94
CA ASP A 334 -4.53 -12.38 1.15
C ASP A 334 -5.08 -10.95 1.17
N ASP A 335 -5.71 -10.45 2.25
CA ASP A 335 -6.09 -9.05 2.38
C ASP A 335 -4.84 -8.15 2.44
N ALA A 336 -4.89 -6.96 1.84
CA ALA A 336 -3.85 -5.96 2.03
C ALA A 336 -3.86 -5.45 3.47
N MET A 337 -5.06 -5.21 4.02
CA MET A 337 -5.27 -4.80 5.41
C MET A 337 -6.52 -5.51 5.95
N SER A 338 -6.34 -6.37 6.96
CA SER A 338 -7.41 -7.10 7.63
C SER A 338 -7.55 -6.62 9.07
N LEU A 339 -8.58 -5.82 9.36
CA LEU A 339 -8.96 -5.40 10.71
C LEU A 339 -9.93 -6.43 11.26
N ASP A 340 -9.39 -7.51 11.85
CA ASP A 340 -10.12 -8.76 12.02
C ASP A 340 -11.00 -8.81 13.29
N THR A 341 -10.51 -8.30 14.45
CA THR A 341 -11.25 -8.44 15.72
C THR A 341 -10.96 -7.28 16.66
N ASP A 342 -12.00 -6.67 17.24
CA ASP A 342 -11.93 -5.71 18.36
C ASP A 342 -10.90 -4.59 18.19
N ASN A 343 -10.78 -4.05 16.98
CA ASN A 343 -9.93 -2.89 16.72
C ASN A 343 -10.71 -1.59 16.94
N SER A 344 -10.02 -0.51 17.32
CA SER A 344 -10.63 0.81 17.39
C SER A 344 -9.66 1.94 17.12
N HIS A 345 -10.18 3.08 16.69
CA HIS A 345 -9.36 4.25 16.37
C HIS A 345 -8.19 3.89 15.45
N VAL A 346 -8.53 3.30 14.29
CA VAL A 346 -7.59 2.98 13.22
C VAL A 346 -7.81 3.93 12.06
N TRP A 347 -6.73 4.50 11.55
CA TRP A 347 -6.75 5.45 10.44
C TRP A 347 -5.86 4.97 9.30
N ILE A 348 -6.49 4.74 8.14
CA ILE A 348 -5.84 4.26 6.91
C ILE A 348 -5.99 5.36 5.87
N HIS A 349 -4.88 6.03 5.51
CA HIS A 349 -5.00 7.18 4.62
C HIS A 349 -3.78 7.40 3.71
N ASN A 350 -4.03 8.09 2.59
CA ASN A 350 -3.02 8.43 1.59
C ASN A 350 -2.16 7.23 1.14
N MET A 351 -2.81 6.06 1.00
CA MET A 351 -2.19 4.83 0.56
C MET A 351 -2.47 4.58 -0.93
N ASP A 352 -1.52 3.93 -1.61
CA ASP A 352 -1.78 3.29 -2.90
C ASP A 352 -2.01 1.80 -2.67
N LEU A 353 -3.24 1.34 -2.85
CA LEU A 353 -3.67 -0.01 -2.56
C LEU A 353 -3.89 -0.79 -3.86
N PHE A 354 -2.89 -1.56 -4.25
CA PHE A 354 -2.96 -2.42 -5.42
C PHE A 354 -3.54 -3.79 -5.05
N TYR A 355 -4.03 -4.50 -6.05
CA TYR A 355 -4.56 -5.85 -5.86
C TYR A 355 -3.46 -6.86 -5.44
N GLY A 356 -3.91 -7.91 -4.75
CA GLY A 356 -3.07 -8.97 -4.21
C GLY A 356 -2.62 -10.02 -5.25
N LYS A 357 -2.03 -11.09 -4.77
CA LYS A 357 -1.72 -12.27 -5.58
C LYS A 357 -3.00 -13.03 -5.93
N LYS A 358 -3.03 -13.62 -7.13
CA LYS A 358 -4.14 -14.48 -7.55
C LYS A 358 -4.39 -15.58 -6.52
N GLY A 359 -5.62 -15.64 -6.01
CA GLY A 359 -6.07 -16.69 -5.12
C GLY A 359 -6.54 -17.97 -5.83
N GLY A 360 -7.09 -18.90 -5.04
CA GLY A 360 -7.56 -20.18 -5.55
C GLY A 360 -8.97 -20.16 -6.16
N ALA A 361 -9.81 -19.20 -5.77
CA ALA A 361 -11.18 -19.08 -6.27
C ALA A 361 -11.24 -18.27 -7.57
N SER A 362 -12.28 -18.46 -8.36
CA SER A 362 -12.45 -17.79 -9.66
C SER A 362 -12.62 -16.27 -9.53
N ASP A 363 -13.19 -15.81 -8.41
CA ASP A 363 -13.38 -14.40 -8.07
C ASP A 363 -12.16 -13.76 -7.38
N GLN A 364 -11.04 -14.47 -7.31
CA GLN A 364 -9.77 -14.04 -6.73
C GLN A 364 -8.67 -13.85 -7.78
N ALA A 365 -9.02 -13.53 -9.01
CA ALA A 365 -8.03 -13.24 -10.06
C ALA A 365 -7.12 -12.05 -9.69
N LYS A 366 -7.69 -11.08 -8.97
CA LYS A 366 -7.02 -9.88 -8.43
C LYS A 366 -6.73 -9.98 -6.92
N GLY A 367 -6.52 -11.19 -6.39
CA GLY A 367 -6.36 -11.44 -4.94
C GLY A 367 -7.69 -11.53 -4.19
N ASP A 368 -7.64 -11.47 -2.86
CA ASP A 368 -8.83 -11.39 -2.00
C ASP A 368 -9.18 -9.94 -1.66
N GLY A 369 -9.55 -9.61 -0.43
CA GLY A 369 -9.93 -8.27 -0.01
C GLY A 369 -8.75 -7.28 -0.07
N THR A 370 -9.07 -6.00 -0.07
CA THR A 370 -8.02 -4.97 0.02
C THR A 370 -8.02 -4.35 1.41
N VAL A 371 -9.15 -3.76 1.85
CA VAL A 371 -9.30 -3.27 3.23
C VAL A 371 -10.55 -3.90 3.83
N ASP A 372 -10.38 -4.88 4.70
CA ASP A 372 -11.46 -5.61 5.33
C ASP A 372 -11.59 -5.26 6.82
N ILE A 373 -12.81 -4.88 7.25
CA ILE A 373 -13.13 -4.47 8.62
C ILE A 373 -14.15 -5.46 9.18
N LYS A 374 -13.78 -6.19 10.23
CA LYS A 374 -14.53 -7.36 10.73
C LYS A 374 -14.54 -7.38 12.26
N GLY A 375 -15.32 -8.31 12.85
CA GLY A 375 -15.21 -8.76 14.23
C GLY A 375 -15.30 -7.68 15.29
N ASP A 376 -16.34 -6.85 15.25
CA ASP A 376 -16.58 -5.72 16.16
C ASP A 376 -15.52 -4.61 16.14
N SER A 377 -14.68 -4.56 15.10
CA SER A 377 -13.83 -3.40 14.84
C SER A 377 -14.67 -2.13 14.66
N GLN A 378 -14.28 -1.00 15.30
CA GLN A 378 -15.10 0.20 15.40
C GLN A 378 -14.25 1.49 15.38
N TYR A 379 -14.89 2.64 15.15
CA TYR A 379 -14.23 3.95 15.08
C TYR A 379 -13.04 3.94 14.13
N ILE A 380 -13.29 3.59 12.86
CA ILE A 380 -12.27 3.46 11.82
C ILE A 380 -12.53 4.48 10.73
N THR A 381 -11.47 5.07 10.19
CA THR A 381 -11.51 5.94 9.03
C THR A 381 -10.58 5.42 7.94
N VAL A 382 -11.13 5.30 6.74
CA VAL A 382 -10.42 4.98 5.49
C VAL A 382 -10.56 6.19 4.58
N ALA A 383 -9.45 6.93 4.34
CA ALA A 383 -9.54 8.23 3.70
C ALA A 383 -8.39 8.52 2.74
N TYR A 384 -8.67 9.23 1.64
CA TYR A 384 -7.63 9.64 0.69
C TYR A 384 -6.76 8.48 0.17
N ASN A 385 -7.30 7.25 0.10
CA ASN A 385 -6.60 6.12 -0.49
C ASN A 385 -6.97 5.97 -1.96
N ARG A 386 -6.02 5.60 -2.80
CA ARG A 386 -6.29 5.14 -4.16
C ARG A 386 -6.31 3.62 -4.19
N PHE A 387 -7.45 3.07 -4.56
CA PHE A 387 -7.65 1.64 -4.79
C PHE A 387 -7.46 1.36 -6.28
N TRP A 388 -6.39 0.67 -6.63
CA TRP A 388 -5.93 0.45 -7.98
C TRP A 388 -6.42 -0.89 -8.55
N ASP A 389 -7.43 -0.89 -9.42
CA ASP A 389 -7.90 -2.09 -10.15
C ASP A 389 -8.18 -3.30 -9.24
N ASN A 390 -8.72 -3.06 -8.03
CA ASN A 390 -8.98 -4.12 -7.06
C ASN A 390 -10.20 -4.95 -7.45
N GLY A 391 -10.15 -6.27 -7.23
CA GLY A 391 -11.31 -7.15 -7.41
C GLY A 391 -12.38 -6.94 -6.34
N LYS A 392 -11.93 -6.80 -5.09
CA LYS A 392 -12.75 -6.63 -3.88
C LYS A 392 -12.14 -5.52 -3.03
N ALA A 393 -12.62 -4.28 -3.17
CA ALA A 393 -11.96 -3.12 -2.56
C ALA A 393 -12.07 -3.13 -1.03
N SER A 394 -13.28 -3.31 -0.45
CA SER A 394 -13.44 -3.32 1.00
C SER A 394 -14.69 -4.08 1.45
N MET A 395 -14.51 -4.96 2.42
CA MET A 395 -15.60 -5.57 3.16
C MET A 395 -15.71 -4.89 4.53
N CYS A 396 -16.92 -4.46 4.89
CA CYS A 396 -17.21 -3.81 6.14
C CYS A 396 -18.27 -4.60 6.90
N GLY A 397 -17.80 -5.58 7.69
CA GLY A 397 -18.61 -6.56 8.42
C GLY A 397 -18.70 -7.94 7.78
N MET A 398 -18.71 -8.97 8.65
CA MET A 398 -18.82 -10.39 8.28
C MET A 398 -20.06 -11.10 8.86
N THR A 399 -21.00 -10.41 9.48
CA THR A 399 -22.13 -10.96 10.25
C THR A 399 -21.82 -11.35 11.70
N SER A 400 -20.57 -11.21 12.12
CA SER A 400 -20.11 -11.44 13.50
C SER A 400 -20.18 -10.20 14.38
N GLU A 401 -20.47 -9.05 13.78
CA GLU A 401 -20.48 -7.76 14.44
C GLU A 401 -21.78 -7.55 15.21
N SER A 402 -21.65 -6.97 16.41
CA SER A 402 -22.79 -6.57 17.22
C SER A 402 -23.38 -5.23 16.78
N GLY A 403 -22.62 -4.45 15.97
CA GLY A 403 -22.99 -3.09 15.54
C GLY A 403 -23.13 -2.12 16.73
N PRO A 404 -23.24 -0.82 16.46
CA PRO A 404 -23.22 -0.11 15.17
C PRO A 404 -21.82 0.18 14.58
N ASN A 405 -20.73 -0.06 15.27
CA ASN A 405 -19.30 0.02 14.94
C ASN A 405 -18.77 1.41 14.51
N TYR A 406 -19.49 2.23 13.74
CA TYR A 406 -19.13 3.58 13.30
C TYR A 406 -17.84 3.66 12.46
N ILE A 407 -18.01 3.58 11.15
CA ILE A 407 -16.92 3.58 10.17
C ILE A 407 -17.09 4.76 9.22
N THR A 408 -15.98 5.35 8.78
CA THR A 408 -15.96 6.41 7.77
C THR A 408 -15.12 6.02 6.56
N TYR A 409 -15.64 6.30 5.37
CA TYR A 409 -14.88 6.33 4.12
C TYR A 409 -15.03 7.70 3.49
N HIS A 410 -13.92 8.44 3.26
CA HIS A 410 -14.00 9.72 2.59
C HIS A 410 -12.81 10.01 1.68
N HIS A 411 -13.06 10.75 0.61
CA HIS A 411 -12.05 11.18 -0.36
C HIS A 411 -11.17 10.02 -0.90
N ASN A 412 -11.70 8.78 -0.88
CA ASN A 412 -11.01 7.68 -1.53
C ASN A 412 -11.27 7.70 -3.03
N TRP A 413 -10.30 7.27 -3.80
CA TRP A 413 -10.42 7.02 -5.21
C TRP A 413 -10.51 5.51 -5.47
N PHE A 414 -11.70 5.05 -5.84
CA PHE A 414 -11.93 3.67 -6.28
C PHE A 414 -11.74 3.60 -7.79
N ASP A 415 -10.49 3.45 -8.20
CA ASP A 415 -10.04 3.53 -9.58
C ASP A 415 -10.13 2.17 -10.26
N HIS A 416 -11.15 1.97 -11.11
CA HIS A 416 -11.43 0.72 -11.84
C HIS A 416 -11.56 -0.52 -10.95
N SER A 417 -11.91 -0.36 -9.68
CA SER A 417 -12.20 -1.48 -8.79
C SER A 417 -13.50 -2.18 -9.19
N ASP A 418 -13.54 -3.52 -9.07
CA ASP A 418 -14.67 -4.30 -9.57
C ASP A 418 -15.89 -4.18 -8.67
N SER A 419 -15.70 -4.40 -7.35
CA SER A 419 -16.81 -4.49 -6.39
C SER A 419 -16.40 -4.14 -4.95
N ARG A 420 -17.38 -4.03 -4.07
CA ARG A 420 -17.23 -3.82 -2.63
C ARG A 420 -16.54 -2.49 -2.26
N MET A 421 -17.12 -1.40 -2.66
CA MET A 421 -16.58 -0.06 -2.34
C MET A 421 -17.43 0.76 -1.33
N ALA A 422 -17.95 0.23 -0.18
CA ALA A 422 -17.68 -1.07 0.42
C ALA A 422 -18.91 -2.01 0.36
N ARG A 423 -18.72 -3.32 0.68
CA ARG A 423 -19.83 -4.21 1.04
C ARG A 423 -20.02 -4.18 2.55
N ILE A 424 -21.19 -3.71 3.02
CA ILE A 424 -21.44 -3.35 4.40
C ILE A 424 -22.47 -4.28 5.04
N ARG A 425 -22.15 -4.83 6.22
CA ARG A 425 -23.02 -5.65 7.06
C ARG A 425 -23.11 -5.06 8.46
N THR A 426 -24.30 -5.04 9.05
CA THR A 426 -24.58 -4.64 10.45
C THR A 426 -24.10 -3.25 10.87
N MET A 427 -23.02 -2.75 10.34
CA MET A 427 -22.32 -1.53 10.76
C MET A 427 -23.06 -0.26 10.35
N SER A 428 -22.78 0.84 11.06
CA SER A 428 -23.16 2.22 10.70
C SER A 428 -22.00 2.90 10.03
N VAL A 429 -22.16 3.29 8.76
CA VAL A 429 -21.07 3.76 7.92
C VAL A 429 -21.42 5.09 7.26
N HIS A 430 -20.53 6.08 7.41
CA HIS A 430 -20.58 7.34 6.67
C HIS A 430 -19.61 7.31 5.51
N MET A 431 -20.12 7.53 4.30
CA MET A 431 -19.35 7.52 3.05
C MET A 431 -19.58 8.84 2.33
N TYR A 432 -18.59 9.74 2.32
CA TYR A 432 -18.72 11.04 1.70
C TYR A 432 -17.51 11.42 0.86
N ASN A 433 -17.74 12.21 -0.18
CA ASN A 433 -16.72 12.73 -1.08
C ASN A 433 -15.76 11.66 -1.65
N ASN A 434 -16.22 10.40 -1.80
CA ASN A 434 -15.43 9.40 -2.49
C ASN A 434 -15.63 9.51 -4.01
N TYR A 435 -14.59 9.23 -4.77
CA TYR A 435 -14.60 9.16 -6.21
C TYR A 435 -14.61 7.69 -6.67
N TYR A 436 -15.68 7.31 -7.36
CA TYR A 436 -15.90 5.99 -7.94
C TYR A 436 -15.73 6.11 -9.45
N GLN A 437 -14.70 5.50 -10.01
CA GLN A 437 -14.39 5.62 -11.44
C GLN A 437 -14.40 4.26 -12.11
N HIS A 438 -15.25 4.09 -13.14
CA HIS A 438 -15.34 2.89 -13.97
C HIS A 438 -15.44 1.57 -13.18
N ASN A 439 -16.26 1.56 -12.14
CA ASN A 439 -16.49 0.37 -11.32
C ASN A 439 -17.53 -0.53 -11.99
N ASP A 440 -17.18 -1.79 -12.22
CA ASP A 440 -17.90 -2.63 -13.16
C ASP A 440 -19.08 -3.39 -12.54
N VAL A 441 -18.91 -4.01 -11.36
CA VAL A 441 -19.96 -4.86 -10.78
C VAL A 441 -20.94 -4.04 -9.96
N TYR A 442 -20.47 -3.37 -8.91
CA TYR A 442 -21.26 -2.42 -8.11
C TYR A 442 -20.35 -1.55 -7.23
N GLY A 443 -20.82 -0.38 -6.88
CA GLY A 443 -20.16 0.52 -5.93
C GLY A 443 -20.35 0.06 -4.49
N ILE A 444 -21.38 0.54 -3.83
CA ILE A 444 -21.70 0.26 -2.44
C ILE A 444 -22.82 -0.76 -2.35
N GLY A 445 -22.66 -1.72 -1.42
CA GLY A 445 -23.68 -2.74 -1.14
C GLY A 445 -24.02 -2.80 0.35
N ALA A 446 -25.27 -2.46 0.72
CA ALA A 446 -25.76 -2.53 2.09
C ALA A 446 -26.54 -3.82 2.34
N THR A 447 -26.13 -4.56 3.37
CA THR A 447 -26.76 -5.84 3.75
C THR A 447 -26.89 -5.99 5.27
N SER A 448 -27.51 -7.08 5.72
CA SER A 448 -27.55 -7.56 7.11
C SER A 448 -28.00 -6.51 8.14
N GLY A 449 -28.82 -5.55 7.70
CA GLY A 449 -29.37 -4.53 8.59
C GLY A 449 -28.43 -3.35 8.88
N SER A 450 -27.41 -3.13 8.04
CA SER A 450 -26.54 -1.94 8.12
C SER A 450 -27.29 -0.65 7.91
N SER A 451 -26.74 0.46 8.43
CA SER A 451 -27.17 1.83 8.19
C SER A 451 -26.04 2.61 7.51
N VAL A 452 -26.28 3.08 6.29
CA VAL A 452 -25.22 3.73 5.49
C VAL A 452 -25.67 5.14 5.11
N PHE A 453 -24.89 6.17 5.46
CA PHE A 453 -25.08 7.52 4.97
C PHE A 453 -24.13 7.81 3.82
N MET A 454 -24.72 8.07 2.65
CA MET A 454 -24.03 8.36 1.39
C MET A 454 -24.17 9.83 1.07
N GLU A 455 -23.08 10.62 1.17
CA GLU A 455 -23.14 12.07 1.00
C GLU A 455 -22.11 12.58 0.01
N SER A 456 -22.57 13.36 -0.97
CA SER A 456 -21.69 14.12 -1.89
C SER A 456 -20.58 13.29 -2.54
N ASN A 457 -20.84 12.01 -2.87
CA ASN A 457 -19.90 11.19 -3.62
C ASN A 457 -20.06 11.41 -5.13
N TYR A 458 -19.00 11.13 -5.89
CA TYR A 458 -19.00 11.23 -7.35
C TYR A 458 -18.80 9.86 -7.98
N PHE A 459 -19.77 9.44 -8.78
CA PHE A 459 -19.75 8.18 -9.53
C PHE A 459 -19.58 8.47 -11.02
N ASP A 460 -18.46 8.06 -11.61
CA ASP A 460 -18.15 8.21 -13.03
C ASP A 460 -18.21 6.86 -13.73
N ALA A 461 -19.16 6.69 -14.65
CA ALA A 461 -19.35 5.47 -15.43
C ALA A 461 -19.55 4.20 -14.57
N VAL A 462 -20.23 4.30 -13.45
CA VAL A 462 -20.55 3.18 -12.55
C VAL A 462 -21.94 2.63 -12.86
N LYS A 463 -22.03 1.34 -13.18
CA LYS A 463 -23.29 0.67 -13.59
C LYS A 463 -24.33 0.63 -12.48
N ARG A 464 -23.94 0.20 -11.30
CA ARG A 464 -24.76 0.05 -10.09
C ARG A 464 -24.08 0.74 -8.92
N PRO A 465 -24.24 2.07 -8.80
CA PRO A 465 -23.47 2.85 -7.83
C PRO A 465 -23.81 2.50 -6.38
N ILE A 466 -25.08 2.26 -6.08
CA ILE A 466 -25.63 2.07 -4.74
C ILE A 466 -26.62 0.90 -4.80
N MET A 467 -26.50 -0.08 -3.92
CA MET A 467 -27.36 -1.24 -3.88
C MET A 467 -27.73 -1.64 -2.43
N SER A 468 -28.97 -2.04 -2.23
CA SER A 468 -29.39 -2.73 -1.02
C SER A 468 -29.76 -4.18 -1.36
N SER A 469 -29.32 -5.14 -0.54
CA SER A 469 -29.50 -6.57 -0.82
C SER A 469 -30.96 -6.99 -0.87
N LEU A 470 -31.32 -7.81 -1.84
CA LEU A 470 -32.64 -8.42 -2.09
C LEU A 470 -33.75 -7.38 -2.34
N GLN A 471 -33.39 -6.17 -2.77
CA GLN A 471 -34.37 -5.14 -3.16
C GLN A 471 -33.76 -4.17 -4.19
N GLY A 472 -34.57 -3.25 -4.71
CA GLY A 472 -34.12 -2.26 -5.68
C GLY A 472 -33.49 -2.91 -6.90
N THR A 473 -32.30 -2.47 -7.25
CA THR A 473 -31.53 -2.99 -8.38
C THR A 473 -31.12 -4.45 -8.19
N ASP A 474 -30.83 -4.89 -6.97
CA ASP A 474 -30.47 -6.28 -6.68
C ASP A 474 -31.66 -7.26 -6.86
N ALA A 475 -32.89 -6.80 -6.71
CA ALA A 475 -34.10 -7.61 -6.93
C ALA A 475 -34.48 -7.74 -8.42
N MET A 476 -33.89 -6.93 -9.30
CA MET A 476 -34.34 -6.80 -10.71
C MET A 476 -33.65 -7.76 -11.69
N GLY A 477 -32.81 -8.68 -11.24
CA GLY A 477 -32.60 -9.82 -12.09
C GLY A 477 -31.20 -10.26 -12.51
N ASP A 478 -30.13 -9.66 -12.08
CA ASP A 478 -28.79 -10.20 -12.40
C ASP A 478 -28.23 -11.13 -11.31
N GLY A 479 -29.09 -11.58 -10.41
CA GLY A 479 -28.71 -12.33 -9.22
C GLY A 479 -28.37 -11.42 -8.05
N THR A 480 -28.44 -11.94 -6.85
CA THR A 480 -28.17 -11.21 -5.62
C THR A 480 -26.66 -11.04 -5.42
N PHE A 481 -26.21 -9.81 -5.09
CA PHE A 481 -24.80 -9.61 -4.75
C PHE A 481 -24.45 -10.21 -3.37
N SER A 482 -25.42 -10.43 -2.50
CA SER A 482 -25.23 -10.93 -1.14
C SER A 482 -26.15 -12.10 -0.78
N GLY A 483 -27.43 -12.06 -1.11
CA GLY A 483 -28.43 -13.01 -0.66
C GLY A 483 -28.83 -12.88 0.82
N GLU A 484 -28.32 -11.86 1.52
CA GLU A 484 -28.63 -11.54 2.92
C GLU A 484 -29.78 -10.53 2.98
N LYS A 485 -30.42 -10.35 4.16
CA LYS A 485 -31.40 -9.27 4.36
C LYS A 485 -30.79 -7.91 4.03
N GLY A 486 -31.57 -6.95 3.54
CA GLY A 486 -31.11 -5.63 3.16
C GLY A 486 -30.56 -4.80 4.32
N GLY A 487 -29.71 -3.83 4.01
CA GLY A 487 -29.37 -2.70 4.84
C GLY A 487 -30.05 -1.44 4.30
N LEU A 488 -30.18 -0.37 5.09
CA LEU A 488 -30.82 0.86 4.65
C LEU A 488 -29.79 1.95 4.40
N ILE A 489 -29.89 2.55 3.21
CA ILE A 489 -29.01 3.63 2.75
C ILE A 489 -29.79 4.94 2.75
N LYS A 490 -29.28 5.96 3.45
CA LYS A 490 -29.66 7.36 3.33
C LYS A 490 -28.73 8.01 2.32
N ALA A 491 -29.25 8.73 1.31
CA ALA A 491 -28.46 9.35 0.27
C ALA A 491 -28.74 10.87 0.17
N TYR A 492 -27.66 11.66 -0.01
CA TYR A 492 -27.74 13.10 -0.22
C TYR A 492 -26.64 13.59 -1.16
N GLY A 493 -27.01 14.40 -2.15
CA GLY A 493 -26.06 15.16 -2.97
C GLY A 493 -25.07 14.35 -3.81
N ASN A 494 -25.30 13.04 -4.03
CA ASN A 494 -24.42 12.23 -4.85
C ASN A 494 -24.58 12.53 -6.34
N VAL A 495 -23.48 12.55 -7.10
CA VAL A 495 -23.45 12.80 -8.54
C VAL A 495 -23.19 11.49 -9.30
N PHE A 496 -23.97 11.28 -10.35
CA PHE A 496 -23.84 10.12 -11.26
C PHE A 496 -23.56 10.64 -12.67
N ALA A 497 -22.26 10.62 -13.06
CA ALA A 497 -21.76 11.10 -14.34
C ALA A 497 -21.53 9.95 -15.31
N ASN A 498 -21.47 10.26 -16.61
CA ASN A 498 -21.15 9.34 -17.70
C ASN A 498 -21.86 7.97 -17.59
N LYS A 499 -23.15 8.00 -17.24
CA LYS A 499 -23.96 6.80 -16.97
C LYS A 499 -23.86 5.81 -18.14
N PRO A 500 -23.46 4.54 -17.92
CA PRO A 500 -23.49 3.53 -18.97
C PRO A 500 -24.94 3.14 -19.33
N ASP A 501 -25.17 2.54 -20.49
CA ASP A 501 -26.51 2.15 -20.97
C ASP A 501 -27.28 1.24 -19.99
N ASN A 502 -26.56 0.47 -19.19
CA ASN A 502 -27.12 -0.43 -18.18
C ASN A 502 -27.08 0.14 -16.75
N PHE A 503 -27.00 1.46 -16.61
CA PHE A 503 -27.06 2.15 -15.32
C PHE A 503 -28.38 1.84 -14.61
N SER A 504 -28.31 1.51 -13.33
CA SER A 504 -29.47 1.20 -12.51
C SER A 504 -29.30 1.77 -11.10
N TYR A 505 -30.28 2.54 -10.66
CA TYR A 505 -30.41 3.08 -9.30
C TYR A 505 -31.89 3.42 -9.05
N ILE A 506 -32.48 2.85 -8.02
CA ILE A 506 -33.88 3.00 -7.67
C ILE A 506 -34.00 3.69 -6.31
N THR A 507 -34.60 4.86 -6.27
CA THR A 507 -34.84 5.60 -5.03
C THR A 507 -36.17 5.17 -4.37
N TYR A 508 -36.31 5.41 -3.07
CA TYR A 508 -37.57 5.23 -2.34
C TYR A 508 -38.72 6.04 -2.95
N ALA A 509 -38.46 7.23 -3.45
CA ALA A 509 -39.46 8.06 -4.11
C ALA A 509 -40.01 7.42 -5.40
N ASN A 510 -39.16 6.68 -6.12
CA ASN A 510 -39.55 5.98 -7.36
C ASN A 510 -40.24 4.64 -7.09
N ASN A 511 -39.83 3.93 -6.04
CA ASN A 511 -40.44 2.67 -5.62
C ASN A 511 -40.28 2.49 -4.10
N ASN A 512 -41.34 2.79 -3.35
CA ASN A 512 -41.31 2.79 -1.88
C ASN A 512 -41.37 1.39 -1.24
N THR A 513 -41.46 0.34 -2.02
CA THR A 513 -41.46 -1.04 -1.54
C THR A 513 -40.16 -1.79 -1.84
N SER A 514 -39.46 -1.40 -2.93
CA SER A 514 -38.22 -2.05 -3.36
C SER A 514 -37.28 -0.98 -3.96
N PHE A 515 -36.31 -0.53 -3.20
CA PHE A 515 -35.44 0.61 -3.49
C PHE A 515 -34.01 0.37 -3.04
N ASP A 516 -33.05 1.07 -3.64
CA ASP A 516 -31.64 1.02 -3.27
C ASP A 516 -31.33 2.00 -2.11
N ALA A 517 -31.89 3.21 -2.16
CA ALA A 517 -31.63 4.22 -1.15
C ALA A 517 -32.86 5.13 -0.89
N TYR A 518 -32.91 5.71 0.30
CA TYR A 518 -33.82 6.82 0.67
C TYR A 518 -33.08 8.13 0.51
N GLU A 519 -33.45 8.91 -0.49
CA GLU A 519 -32.89 10.23 -0.73
C GLU A 519 -33.53 11.28 0.18
N VAL A 520 -32.69 12.15 0.75
CA VAL A 520 -33.08 13.26 1.60
C VAL A 520 -32.77 14.61 0.91
N SER A 521 -33.48 15.67 1.32
CA SER A 521 -33.27 17.02 0.80
C SER A 521 -32.18 17.81 1.54
N ALA A 522 -31.79 17.34 2.72
CA ALA A 522 -30.72 17.93 3.53
C ALA A 522 -30.00 16.84 4.37
N PRO A 523 -28.71 16.99 4.66
CA PRO A 523 -27.97 16.01 5.50
C PRO A 523 -28.61 15.81 6.89
N SER A 524 -29.19 16.88 7.47
CA SER A 524 -29.82 16.83 8.79
C SER A 524 -31.19 16.14 8.82
N GLU A 525 -31.76 15.81 7.67
CA GLU A 525 -33.05 15.12 7.59
C GLU A 525 -32.91 13.67 8.05
N GLN A 526 -33.88 13.21 8.87
CA GLN A 526 -33.93 11.83 9.35
C GLN A 526 -34.74 10.95 8.42
N VAL A 527 -34.32 9.70 8.27
CA VAL A 527 -35.14 8.68 7.61
C VAL A 527 -36.23 8.22 8.56
N PRO A 528 -37.52 8.31 8.17
CA PRO A 528 -38.63 7.89 9.02
C PRO A 528 -38.50 6.37 9.38
N SER A 529 -38.81 6.02 10.62
CA SER A 529 -38.78 4.64 11.10
C SER A 529 -39.74 3.69 10.39
N SER A 530 -40.74 4.25 9.67
CA SER A 530 -41.65 3.51 8.80
C SER A 530 -41.00 3.05 7.49
N VAL A 531 -39.91 3.67 7.06
CA VAL A 531 -39.12 3.25 5.90
C VAL A 531 -38.30 2.04 6.31
N LYS A 532 -38.53 0.93 5.62
CA LYS A 532 -37.94 -0.36 5.96
C LYS A 532 -37.44 -1.08 4.72
N THR A 533 -36.42 -1.89 4.89
CA THR A 533 -35.98 -2.81 3.84
C THR A 533 -37.02 -3.87 3.54
N LEU A 534 -37.16 -4.26 2.28
CA LEU A 534 -38.10 -5.27 1.81
C LEU A 534 -37.86 -6.62 2.50
N VAL A 535 -36.59 -7.05 2.56
CA VAL A 535 -36.19 -8.28 3.24
C VAL A 535 -35.44 -7.93 4.52
N GLY A 536 -35.97 -8.41 5.66
CA GLY A 536 -35.43 -8.15 6.99
C GLY A 536 -36.13 -7.03 7.75
N GLY A 537 -36.88 -6.14 7.09
CA GLY A 537 -37.64 -5.07 7.75
C GLY A 537 -36.79 -4.10 8.56
N THR A 538 -35.53 -3.90 8.18
CA THR A 538 -34.58 -3.02 8.87
C THR A 538 -34.92 -1.56 8.63
N SER A 539 -34.89 -0.74 9.69
CA SER A 539 -34.99 0.73 9.63
C SER A 539 -33.59 1.33 9.72
N TYR A 540 -33.43 2.55 9.20
CA TYR A 540 -32.23 3.35 9.37
C TYR A 540 -32.11 3.87 10.81
N ASN A 541 -30.92 3.80 11.40
CA ASN A 541 -30.74 4.14 12.82
C ASN A 541 -30.49 5.65 13.06
N ASN A 542 -30.39 6.46 12.01
CA ASN A 542 -30.19 7.91 12.08
C ASN A 542 -28.94 8.34 12.90
N PHE A 543 -27.87 7.54 12.91
CA PHE A 543 -26.64 7.82 13.66
C PHE A 543 -26.01 9.16 13.25
N ASP A 544 -26.09 9.50 11.98
CA ASP A 544 -25.52 10.68 11.35
C ASP A 544 -26.15 12.00 11.81
N THR A 545 -27.41 11.97 12.25
CA THR A 545 -28.12 13.14 12.79
C THR A 545 -28.00 13.28 14.31
N ASN A 546 -27.33 12.36 14.98
CA ASN A 546 -27.11 12.39 16.42
C ASN A 546 -25.74 13.01 16.74
N SER A 547 -25.71 14.26 17.19
CA SER A 547 -24.50 15.02 17.51
C SER A 547 -23.63 14.37 18.60
N SER A 548 -24.16 13.43 19.40
CA SER A 548 -23.37 12.70 20.37
C SER A 548 -22.61 11.49 19.77
N LEU A 549 -22.99 11.07 18.57
CA LEU A 549 -22.45 9.92 17.84
C LEU A 549 -21.68 10.31 16.60
N MET A 550 -21.97 11.49 16.01
CA MET A 550 -21.37 11.95 14.76
C MET A 550 -20.25 12.97 15.04
N TYR A 551 -19.16 12.85 14.31
CA TYR A 551 -18.07 13.82 14.31
C TYR A 551 -18.43 15.08 13.51
N ALA A 552 -17.70 16.18 13.73
CA ALA A 552 -17.79 17.35 12.90
C ALA A 552 -17.01 17.15 11.60
N TYR A 553 -17.58 17.54 10.48
CA TYR A 553 -16.98 17.47 9.15
C TYR A 553 -17.56 18.55 8.23
N ALA A 554 -16.89 18.76 7.11
CA ALA A 554 -17.36 19.65 6.05
C ALA A 554 -17.25 18.91 4.70
N ALA A 555 -18.38 18.43 4.19
CA ALA A 555 -18.38 17.78 2.88
C ALA A 555 -18.14 18.79 1.76
N ASP A 556 -17.23 18.46 0.84
CA ASP A 556 -17.04 19.17 -0.40
C ASP A 556 -18.23 18.97 -1.36
N LYS A 557 -18.35 19.84 -2.34
CA LYS A 557 -19.35 19.63 -3.39
C LYS A 557 -18.99 18.40 -4.21
N ALA A 558 -19.97 17.56 -4.49
CA ALA A 558 -19.75 16.33 -5.21
C ALA A 558 -19.06 16.54 -6.58
N GLU A 559 -19.39 17.64 -7.28
CA GLU A 559 -18.81 17.98 -8.58
C GLU A 559 -17.30 18.28 -8.50
N ASP A 560 -16.80 18.74 -7.36
CA ASP A 560 -15.38 19.08 -7.15
C ASP A 560 -14.55 17.86 -6.72
N VAL A 561 -15.20 16.78 -6.28
CA VAL A 561 -14.54 15.58 -5.72
C VAL A 561 -13.49 14.96 -6.65
N PRO A 562 -13.73 14.76 -7.95
CA PRO A 562 -12.69 14.21 -8.83
C PRO A 562 -11.41 15.05 -8.83
N ALA A 563 -11.54 16.39 -8.90
CA ALA A 563 -10.39 17.29 -8.91
C ALA A 563 -9.64 17.31 -7.57
N ILE A 564 -10.37 17.23 -6.44
CA ILE A 564 -9.79 17.14 -5.09
C ILE A 564 -9.03 15.83 -4.93
N VAL A 565 -9.67 14.72 -5.27
CA VAL A 565 -9.13 13.37 -5.06
C VAL A 565 -7.92 13.08 -5.97
N GLU A 566 -7.96 13.57 -7.22
CA GLU A 566 -6.84 13.45 -8.16
C GLU A 566 -5.76 14.54 -7.94
N GLY A 567 -6.01 15.52 -7.09
CA GLY A 567 -5.13 16.66 -6.85
C GLY A 567 -3.87 16.29 -6.06
N PHE A 568 -2.97 17.26 -5.90
CA PHE A 568 -1.70 17.10 -5.20
C PHE A 568 -1.86 16.66 -3.73
N TYR A 569 -2.89 17.15 -3.06
CA TYR A 569 -3.26 16.76 -1.68
C TYR A 569 -4.34 15.66 -1.64
N GLY A 570 -4.57 14.99 -2.75
CA GLY A 570 -5.64 14.00 -2.90
C GLY A 570 -5.28 12.60 -2.45
N ALA A 571 -5.89 11.61 -3.11
CA ALA A 571 -5.76 10.20 -2.77
C ALA A 571 -4.38 9.63 -3.12
N GLY A 572 -3.98 8.59 -2.39
CA GLY A 572 -2.71 7.92 -2.59
C GLY A 572 -1.52 8.60 -1.88
N ARG A 573 -0.33 8.11 -2.17
CA ARG A 573 0.94 8.70 -1.74
C ARG A 573 1.16 10.05 -2.42
N LEU A 574 2.21 10.73 -2.02
CA LEU A 574 2.63 11.98 -2.64
C LEU A 574 2.55 11.86 -4.17
N ASN A 575 1.69 12.68 -4.77
CA ASN A 575 1.43 12.70 -6.20
C ASN A 575 1.05 11.32 -6.80
N HIS A 576 0.34 10.49 -6.03
CA HIS A 576 -0.03 9.12 -6.35
C HIS A 576 1.16 8.15 -6.55
N GLY A 577 2.28 8.43 -5.89
CA GLY A 577 3.46 7.59 -5.90
C GLY A 577 4.27 7.62 -7.19
N ASP A 578 5.14 6.61 -7.33
CA ASP A 578 6.08 6.45 -8.43
C ASP A 578 5.54 5.63 -9.61
N ILE A 579 4.33 5.08 -9.50
CA ILE A 579 3.68 4.33 -10.57
C ILE A 579 2.95 5.31 -11.49
N ASP A 580 3.48 5.52 -12.69
CA ASP A 580 2.85 6.32 -13.74
C ASP A 580 2.08 5.40 -14.70
N PHE A 581 0.88 4.99 -14.29
CA PHE A 581 -0.01 4.16 -15.07
C PHE A 581 -1.45 4.64 -14.96
N VAL A 582 -2.12 4.72 -16.08
CA VAL A 582 -3.55 5.02 -16.15
C VAL A 582 -4.28 3.75 -16.54
N ILE A 583 -5.22 3.34 -15.70
CA ILE A 583 -6.02 2.14 -15.96
C ILE A 583 -6.97 2.45 -17.11
N PRO A 584 -7.01 1.63 -18.19
CA PRO A 584 -7.97 1.82 -19.27
C PRO A 584 -9.41 1.60 -18.82
N ASP A 585 -10.36 2.33 -19.45
CA ASP A 585 -11.81 2.22 -19.15
C ASP A 585 -12.41 0.86 -19.54
N GLU A 586 -11.69 0.05 -20.28
CA GLU A 586 -12.10 -1.29 -20.73
C GLU A 586 -11.74 -2.33 -19.65
N THR A 587 -12.58 -3.36 -19.52
CA THR A 587 -12.31 -4.45 -18.58
C THR A 587 -11.77 -5.68 -19.27
N VAL A 588 -10.82 -6.37 -18.64
CA VAL A 588 -10.32 -7.67 -19.12
C VAL A 588 -11.12 -8.76 -18.43
N VAL A 589 -11.93 -9.52 -19.18
CA VAL A 589 -12.79 -10.58 -18.64
C VAL A 589 -12.39 -11.94 -19.18
N THR A 590 -12.27 -12.94 -18.32
CA THR A 590 -12.06 -14.34 -18.69
C THR A 590 -13.01 -15.22 -17.88
N ASN A 591 -13.80 -16.04 -18.57
CA ASN A 591 -14.79 -16.93 -17.94
C ASN A 591 -15.78 -16.19 -17.01
N GLY A 592 -16.18 -14.98 -17.38
CA GLY A 592 -17.13 -14.17 -16.62
C GLY A 592 -16.55 -13.47 -15.38
N HIS A 593 -15.24 -13.55 -15.17
CA HIS A 593 -14.55 -12.87 -14.05
C HIS A 593 -13.53 -11.87 -14.58
N GLN A 594 -13.48 -10.71 -13.97
CA GLN A 594 -12.48 -9.70 -14.29
C GLN A 594 -11.08 -10.20 -13.96
N GLN A 595 -10.13 -9.84 -14.81
CA GLN A 595 -8.72 -10.15 -14.68
C GLN A 595 -7.93 -8.86 -14.44
N PRO A 596 -6.75 -8.93 -13.79
CA PRO A 596 -5.85 -7.80 -13.72
C PRO A 596 -5.55 -7.26 -15.12
N TRP A 597 -5.45 -5.94 -15.23
CA TRP A 597 -4.99 -5.34 -16.49
C TRP A 597 -3.55 -5.79 -16.77
N PRO A 598 -3.25 -6.44 -17.92
CA PRO A 598 -1.96 -7.10 -18.13
C PRO A 598 -0.75 -6.18 -18.00
N ALA A 599 -0.87 -4.93 -18.47
CA ALA A 599 0.22 -3.96 -18.38
C ALA A 599 0.48 -3.53 -16.94
N LEU A 600 -0.56 -3.27 -16.13
CA LEU A 600 -0.41 -2.96 -14.71
C LEU A 600 0.15 -4.16 -13.95
N ALA A 601 -0.35 -5.38 -14.24
CA ALA A 601 0.18 -6.60 -13.63
C ALA A 601 1.69 -6.75 -13.86
N SER A 602 2.16 -6.50 -15.09
CA SER A 602 3.58 -6.56 -15.45
C SER A 602 4.41 -5.50 -14.71
N ILE A 603 3.88 -4.27 -14.56
CA ILE A 603 4.54 -3.20 -13.79
C ILE A 603 4.68 -3.62 -12.32
N LEU A 604 3.62 -4.15 -11.70
CA LEU A 604 3.66 -4.58 -10.31
C LEU A 604 4.60 -5.76 -10.09
N ASP A 605 4.62 -6.75 -10.99
CA ASP A 605 5.49 -7.93 -10.87
C ASP A 605 6.98 -7.58 -11.05
N ALA A 606 7.28 -6.57 -11.89
CA ALA A 606 8.64 -6.08 -12.13
C ALA A 606 9.03 -4.90 -11.21
N TYR A 607 8.14 -4.47 -10.31
CA TYR A 607 8.38 -3.25 -9.53
C TYR A 607 9.66 -3.32 -8.68
N THR A 608 10.47 -2.27 -8.80
CA THR A 608 11.62 -1.99 -7.95
C THR A 608 11.58 -0.54 -7.52
N SER A 609 11.97 -0.25 -6.27
CA SER A 609 12.12 1.14 -5.83
C SER A 609 13.28 1.82 -6.58
N GLY A 610 13.13 3.11 -6.84
CA GLY A 610 14.19 3.95 -7.42
C GLY A 610 15.33 4.29 -6.46
N VAL A 611 15.21 3.95 -5.17
CA VAL A 611 16.22 4.26 -4.15
C VAL A 611 17.50 3.46 -4.37
N VAL A 612 18.60 4.16 -4.64
CA VAL A 612 19.93 3.57 -4.80
C VAL A 612 20.64 3.47 -3.44
N LYS A 613 20.49 4.50 -2.58
CA LYS A 613 21.15 4.56 -1.26
C LYS A 613 20.30 5.38 -0.28
N VAL A 614 20.24 4.90 0.94
CA VAL A 614 19.73 5.65 2.11
C VAL A 614 20.96 6.10 2.92
N PHE A 615 21.06 7.39 3.22
CA PHE A 615 22.18 7.88 4.03
C PHE A 615 21.94 7.53 5.50
N GLY A 616 23.01 7.25 6.24
CA GLY A 616 22.88 6.84 7.64
C GLY A 616 22.23 5.47 7.87
N GLU A 617 21.89 4.73 6.79
CA GLU A 617 21.44 3.34 6.92
C GLU A 617 22.54 2.49 7.54
N SER A 618 22.32 1.98 8.74
CA SER A 618 23.27 1.12 9.43
C SER A 618 22.70 -0.29 9.59
N ASN A 619 23.53 -1.29 9.35
CA ASN A 619 23.23 -2.68 9.73
C ASN A 619 23.41 -2.91 11.25
N ALA A 620 23.55 -1.86 12.04
CA ALA A 620 23.98 -1.93 13.42
C ALA A 620 22.85 -1.64 14.41
N THR A 621 22.81 -2.49 15.40
CA THR A 621 22.25 -2.34 16.75
C THR A 621 22.06 -0.89 17.19
N GLY A 622 20.82 -0.56 17.52
CA GLY A 622 20.38 0.78 17.90
C GLY A 622 21.20 1.45 19.00
N GLU A 623 21.76 2.57 18.64
CA GLU A 623 21.91 3.75 19.47
C GLU A 623 21.84 4.95 18.52
N GLY A 624 20.69 5.63 18.46
CA GLY A 624 20.50 6.79 17.63
C GLY A 624 19.04 7.21 17.52
N GLY A 625 18.30 7.16 18.62
CA GLY A 625 17.05 7.91 18.70
C GLY A 625 17.38 9.38 18.89
N SER A 626 17.48 10.15 17.79
CA SER A 626 17.45 11.60 17.89
C SER A 626 16.04 12.00 18.30
N THR A 627 15.90 12.47 19.53
CA THR A 627 14.70 13.16 20.00
C THR A 627 14.53 14.44 19.19
N GLU A 628 13.65 14.44 18.21
CA GLU A 628 13.18 15.68 17.62
C GLU A 628 12.30 16.43 18.63
N GLY A 629 12.86 17.51 19.08
CA GLY A 629 12.43 18.69 19.73
C GLY A 629 11.06 18.82 20.37
N GLY A 630 10.99 18.61 21.65
CA GLY A 630 10.04 19.32 22.51
C GLY A 630 10.81 20.31 23.38
N GLU A 631 10.48 21.60 23.30
CA GLU A 631 11.03 22.62 24.19
C GLU A 631 10.67 22.33 25.65
N THR A 632 11.69 22.23 26.52
CA THR A 632 11.56 22.66 27.91
C THR A 632 12.89 23.24 28.37
N GLY A 633 12.90 24.51 28.69
CA GLY A 633 14.00 25.15 29.39
C GLY A 633 14.01 24.74 30.87
N GLY A 634 15.17 24.65 31.42
CA GLY A 634 15.37 24.47 32.85
C GLY A 634 16.78 24.06 33.20
N SER A 635 17.58 25.02 33.67
CA SER A 635 18.93 24.89 34.16
C SER A 635 19.01 24.04 35.44
N GLY A 636 20.11 23.30 35.62
CA GLY A 636 20.48 22.72 36.90
C GLY A 636 21.77 21.92 36.81
N SER A 637 22.83 22.53 37.26
CA SER A 637 24.19 22.00 37.48
C SER A 637 24.24 20.87 38.52
N GLY A 638 25.15 19.93 38.34
CA GLY A 638 25.54 19.00 39.41
C GLY A 638 26.59 17.98 38.98
N GLU A 639 27.84 18.24 39.31
CA GLU A 639 28.99 17.34 39.20
C GLU A 639 28.84 16.10 40.11
N GLY A 640 29.49 15.01 39.75
CA GLY A 640 29.72 13.89 40.65
C GLY A 640 30.40 12.69 40.00
N SER A 641 31.70 12.67 40.14
CA SER A 641 32.66 11.61 39.80
C SER A 641 32.45 10.31 40.60
N GLY A 642 32.88 9.18 40.04
CA GLY A 642 33.11 7.96 40.82
C GLY A 642 33.51 6.75 39.99
N GLU A 643 34.79 6.44 40.06
CA GLU A 643 35.50 5.29 39.47
C GLU A 643 35.17 3.93 40.15
N GLY A 644 35.53 2.87 39.39
CA GLY A 644 36.00 1.60 39.93
C GLY A 644 35.19 0.41 39.53
N GLY A 645 35.62 -0.51 38.71
CA GLY A 645 36.74 -1.38 38.86
C GLY A 645 36.32 -2.84 38.83
N SER A 646 36.73 -3.52 37.79
CA SER A 646 37.44 -4.80 37.74
C SER A 646 36.76 -6.16 37.93
N THR A 647 36.98 -6.98 36.93
CA THR A 647 37.36 -8.42 36.91
C THR A 647 36.29 -9.45 37.24
N GLY A 648 36.02 -10.35 36.33
CA GLY A 648 36.73 -11.57 36.07
C GLY A 648 35.81 -12.74 35.82
N GLY A 649 36.17 -13.58 34.85
CA GLY A 649 35.90 -14.99 34.89
C GLY A 649 35.07 -15.62 33.81
N SER A 650 35.70 -15.92 32.74
CA SER A 650 35.73 -17.07 31.85
C SER A 650 34.92 -18.30 32.26
N THR A 651 34.16 -18.84 31.31
CA THR A 651 34.16 -20.20 30.74
C THR A 651 33.03 -20.25 29.71
N GLY A 652 33.19 -20.41 28.40
CA GLY A 652 33.73 -21.59 27.76
C GLY A 652 32.53 -22.46 27.33
N GLY A 653 31.95 -22.18 26.16
CA GLY A 653 31.00 -23.06 25.48
C GLY A 653 31.09 -22.78 23.99
N SER A 654 32.00 -23.54 23.35
CA SER A 654 32.17 -23.55 21.89
C SER A 654 30.97 -24.23 21.25
N GLU A 655 30.11 -23.49 20.57
CA GLU A 655 29.25 -24.05 19.53
C GLU A 655 29.95 -23.90 18.19
N GLY A 656 30.43 -25.06 17.67
CA GLY A 656 31.04 -25.17 16.37
C GLY A 656 30.06 -24.81 15.25
N GLY A 657 30.27 -23.69 14.62
CA GLY A 657 29.68 -23.37 13.34
C GLY A 657 30.23 -24.36 12.30
N SER A 658 29.42 -25.34 11.93
CA SER A 658 29.72 -26.22 10.78
C SER A 658 29.58 -25.36 9.53
N THR A 659 30.73 -25.05 8.90
CA THR A 659 30.74 -24.43 7.56
C THR A 659 30.25 -25.48 6.57
N VAL A 660 28.99 -25.38 6.16
CA VAL A 660 28.40 -26.21 5.09
C VAL A 660 29.08 -25.81 3.79
N THR A 661 29.78 -26.74 3.15
CA THR A 661 30.41 -26.52 1.85
C THR A 661 29.31 -26.37 0.79
N PRO A 662 29.30 -25.29 0.00
CA PRO A 662 28.29 -25.09 -1.05
C PRO A 662 28.32 -26.19 -2.10
N ILE A 663 27.14 -26.61 -2.55
CA ILE A 663 26.97 -27.70 -3.53
C ILE A 663 27.15 -27.12 -4.95
N GLU A 664 28.06 -27.70 -5.74
CA GLU A 664 28.40 -27.28 -7.11
C GLU A 664 27.93 -28.26 -8.19
N GLY A 665 27.86 -29.55 -7.89
CA GLY A 665 27.51 -30.60 -8.84
C GLY A 665 26.20 -31.31 -8.52
N THR A 666 25.88 -32.34 -9.32
CA THR A 666 24.76 -33.22 -9.00
C THR A 666 25.04 -33.98 -7.72
N VAL A 667 24.17 -33.82 -6.72
CA VAL A 667 24.26 -34.52 -5.43
C VAL A 667 22.94 -35.11 -5.03
N THR A 668 23.00 -36.18 -4.25
CA THR A 668 21.86 -36.84 -3.64
C THR A 668 22.02 -36.95 -2.14
N CYS A 669 20.91 -36.92 -1.41
CA CYS A 669 20.84 -37.17 0.01
C CYS A 669 19.67 -38.12 0.29
N SER A 670 19.97 -39.32 0.72
CA SER A 670 19.03 -40.27 1.31
C SER A 670 19.17 -40.27 2.83
N PHE A 671 18.37 -41.07 3.51
CA PHE A 671 18.39 -41.14 4.96
C PHE A 671 18.71 -42.55 5.42
N THR A 672 19.54 -42.66 6.46
CA THR A 672 19.83 -43.89 7.18
C THR A 672 19.34 -43.80 8.61
N VAL A 673 19.24 -44.93 9.29
CA VAL A 673 18.74 -45.02 10.66
C VAL A 673 19.90 -45.20 11.62
N ASN A 674 20.07 -44.29 12.57
CA ASN A 674 20.95 -44.49 13.71
C ASN A 674 20.09 -44.49 15.00
N GLY A 675 19.87 -45.68 15.54
CA GLY A 675 18.92 -45.85 16.64
C GLY A 675 17.48 -45.51 16.25
N LYS A 676 16.98 -44.37 16.70
CA LYS A 676 15.66 -43.80 16.33
C LYS A 676 15.75 -42.54 15.48
N GLU A 677 16.96 -42.13 15.12
CA GLU A 677 17.20 -40.86 14.42
C GLU A 677 17.53 -41.06 12.95
N ALA A 678 17.07 -40.17 12.11
CA ALA A 678 17.46 -40.09 10.72
C ALA A 678 18.83 -39.43 10.59
N VAL A 679 19.69 -40.00 9.78
CA VAL A 679 21.00 -39.42 9.44
C VAL A 679 21.05 -39.19 7.93
N PRO A 680 21.29 -37.94 7.46
CA PRO A 680 21.53 -37.67 6.05
C PRO A 680 22.75 -38.43 5.53
N SER A 681 22.64 -39.05 4.36
CA SER A 681 23.77 -39.77 3.72
C SER A 681 24.81 -38.82 3.14
N ASN A 682 24.55 -37.54 3.09
CA ASN A 682 25.44 -36.51 2.55
C ASN A 682 25.56 -35.34 3.53
N SER A 683 26.80 -35.03 3.94
CA SER A 683 27.10 -33.99 4.95
C SER A 683 26.82 -32.55 4.49
N ALA A 684 26.61 -32.32 3.18
CA ALA A 684 26.16 -31.02 2.67
C ALA A 684 24.72 -30.72 3.05
N PHE A 685 23.94 -31.70 3.55
CA PHE A 685 22.57 -31.52 4.05
C PHE A 685 22.56 -31.62 5.57
N VAL A 686 22.12 -30.57 6.21
CA VAL A 686 22.03 -30.49 7.67
C VAL A 686 20.57 -30.74 8.10
N LEU A 687 20.37 -31.77 8.93
CA LEU A 687 19.08 -32.12 9.48
C LEU A 687 18.96 -31.59 10.91
N THR A 688 17.94 -30.77 11.15
CA THR A 688 17.67 -30.14 12.47
C THR A 688 16.23 -30.36 12.90
N GLY A 689 15.93 -30.03 14.17
CA GLY A 689 14.60 -30.15 14.75
C GLY A 689 14.24 -31.57 15.21
N GLU A 690 13.01 -32.01 14.94
CA GLU A 690 12.53 -33.34 15.36
C GLU A 690 12.98 -34.42 14.38
N ALA A 691 14.29 -34.71 14.33
CA ALA A 691 14.90 -35.64 13.42
C ALA A 691 14.69 -37.13 13.80
N LYS A 692 13.91 -37.42 14.83
CA LYS A 692 13.82 -38.76 15.43
C LYS A 692 12.90 -39.72 14.71
N ASN A 693 12.08 -39.27 13.81
CA ASN A 693 11.04 -40.10 13.18
C ASN A 693 11.46 -40.57 11.79
N VAL A 694 12.18 -41.70 11.76
CA VAL A 694 12.48 -42.45 10.53
C VAL A 694 11.41 -43.52 10.30
N LYS A 695 10.95 -43.64 9.07
CA LYS A 695 10.19 -44.79 8.60
C LYS A 695 11.09 -45.77 7.88
N LYS A 696 11.10 -47.03 8.35
CA LYS A 696 11.77 -48.11 7.64
C LYS A 696 10.80 -48.63 6.57
N GLU A 697 11.11 -48.33 5.33
CA GLU A 697 10.28 -48.70 4.18
C GLU A 697 11.14 -48.74 2.92
N ASP A 698 10.91 -49.72 2.06
CA ASP A 698 11.68 -49.90 0.82
C ASP A 698 11.02 -49.09 -0.31
N THR A 699 11.60 -47.96 -0.64
CA THR A 699 11.14 -47.08 -1.73
C THR A 699 12.07 -47.20 -2.92
N VAL A 700 11.59 -47.57 -4.09
CA VAL A 700 12.36 -47.65 -5.31
C VAL A 700 12.28 -46.34 -6.08
N ILE A 701 13.44 -45.67 -6.28
CA ILE A 701 13.56 -44.39 -6.99
C ILE A 701 14.69 -44.54 -8.01
N GLU A 702 14.40 -44.26 -9.27
CA GLU A 702 15.35 -44.37 -10.39
C GLU A 702 16.11 -45.73 -10.40
N GLY A 703 15.42 -46.83 -10.06
CA GLY A 703 15.98 -48.18 -10.02
C GLY A 703 16.81 -48.53 -8.77
N THR A 704 16.95 -47.60 -7.83
CA THR A 704 17.65 -47.81 -6.56
C THR A 704 16.64 -47.95 -5.41
N THR A 705 16.85 -48.92 -4.52
CA THR A 705 16.03 -49.14 -3.34
C THR A 705 16.57 -48.36 -2.15
N TYR A 706 15.77 -47.49 -1.55
CA TYR A 706 16.07 -46.75 -0.33
C TYR A 706 15.24 -47.36 0.81
N THR A 707 15.92 -47.79 1.87
CA THR A 707 15.30 -48.60 2.96
C THR A 707 14.78 -47.77 4.11
N ALA A 708 14.90 -46.46 4.04
CA ALA A 708 14.42 -45.52 5.07
C ALA A 708 13.97 -44.19 4.48
N SER A 709 12.93 -43.61 5.08
CA SER A 709 12.41 -42.28 4.74
C SER A 709 12.35 -41.41 5.97
N LEU A 710 12.74 -40.12 5.84
CA LEU A 710 12.62 -39.11 6.87
C LEU A 710 11.14 -38.69 7.00
N LYS A 711 10.54 -38.86 8.16
CA LYS A 711 9.21 -38.30 8.45
C LYS A 711 9.31 -36.82 8.76
N MET A 712 8.59 -36.00 8.00
CA MET A 712 8.56 -34.54 8.22
C MET A 712 7.59 -34.20 9.36
N GLU A 713 8.13 -33.81 10.49
CA GLU A 713 7.37 -33.25 11.63
C GLU A 713 7.40 -31.73 11.60
N SER A 714 6.62 -31.06 12.47
CA SER A 714 6.47 -29.60 12.45
C SER A 714 7.78 -28.81 12.62
N LYS A 715 8.76 -29.40 13.30
CA LYS A 715 10.07 -28.79 13.54
C LYS A 715 11.20 -29.41 12.73
N THR A 716 10.92 -30.41 11.87
CA THR A 716 11.94 -31.05 11.02
C THR A 716 12.32 -30.12 9.88
N GLU A 717 13.61 -29.84 9.75
CA GLU A 717 14.18 -29.03 8.68
C GLU A 717 15.42 -29.71 8.09
N VAL A 718 15.51 -29.72 6.76
CA VAL A 718 16.71 -30.14 6.00
C VAL A 718 17.23 -28.89 5.29
N SER A 719 18.39 -28.40 5.69
CA SER A 719 19.04 -27.22 5.10
C SER A 719 20.30 -27.58 4.32
N PHE A 720 20.60 -26.79 3.27
CA PHE A 720 21.76 -26.93 2.41
C PHE A 720 22.08 -25.62 1.70
N THR A 721 23.27 -25.49 1.11
CA THR A 721 23.66 -24.28 0.36
C THR A 721 24.11 -24.68 -1.04
N THR A 722 23.69 -23.95 -2.08
CA THR A 722 24.12 -24.14 -3.48
C THR A 722 25.02 -22.99 -3.91
N SER A 723 26.05 -23.26 -4.73
CA SER A 723 26.92 -22.21 -5.30
C SER A 723 26.43 -21.69 -6.65
N GLN A 724 25.47 -22.37 -7.25
CA GLN A 724 24.91 -22.06 -8.56
C GLN A 724 23.42 -22.42 -8.62
N LYS A 725 22.77 -22.04 -9.70
CA LYS A 725 21.37 -22.39 -9.97
C LYS A 725 21.20 -23.90 -10.12
N MET A 726 20.27 -24.50 -9.37
CA MET A 726 20.06 -25.93 -9.33
C MET A 726 18.60 -26.32 -9.41
N THR A 727 18.28 -27.46 -9.98
CA THR A 727 16.97 -28.11 -9.87
C THR A 727 16.95 -29.07 -8.70
N LEU A 728 16.08 -28.83 -7.74
CA LEU A 728 15.78 -29.67 -6.60
C LEU A 728 14.69 -30.68 -6.96
N TYR A 729 14.93 -31.95 -6.68
CA TYR A 729 13.94 -33.03 -6.71
C TYR A 729 13.78 -33.61 -5.32
N VAL A 730 12.54 -33.70 -4.82
CA VAL A 730 12.23 -34.35 -3.55
C VAL A 730 11.36 -35.58 -3.83
N TYR A 731 11.86 -36.72 -3.55
CA TYR A 731 11.17 -38.01 -3.71
C TYR A 731 10.64 -38.50 -2.37
N TYR A 732 9.42 -39.00 -2.38
CA TYR A 732 8.68 -39.34 -1.17
C TYR A 732 8.74 -40.82 -0.88
N GLY A 733 8.67 -41.18 0.42
CA GLY A 733 8.49 -42.54 0.89
C GLY A 733 7.03 -43.00 0.80
N LEU A 734 6.84 -44.32 0.95
CA LEU A 734 5.53 -44.97 0.78
C LEU A 734 4.52 -44.67 1.92
N SER A 735 5.01 -44.38 3.13
CA SER A 735 4.18 -44.17 4.31
C SER A 735 3.69 -42.72 4.48
N GLY A 736 4.04 -41.81 3.57
CA GLY A 736 3.57 -40.43 3.55
C GLY A 736 2.17 -40.34 2.91
N ALA A 737 1.23 -39.66 3.59
CA ALA A 737 -0.11 -39.46 3.05
C ALA A 737 -0.15 -38.43 1.90
N ASN A 738 0.87 -37.58 1.78
CA ASN A 738 0.95 -36.48 0.82
C ASN A 738 2.31 -36.36 0.15
N THR A 739 2.34 -35.87 -1.08
CA THR A 739 3.54 -35.59 -1.87
C THR A 739 3.79 -34.09 -1.96
N ASN A 740 4.09 -33.46 -0.82
CA ASN A 740 4.40 -32.03 -0.75
C ASN A 740 5.32 -31.70 0.43
N VAL A 741 6.12 -30.68 0.22
CA VAL A 741 7.02 -30.07 1.21
C VAL A 741 6.96 -28.55 1.07
N LYS A 742 7.49 -27.81 2.04
CA LYS A 742 7.81 -26.39 1.84
C LYS A 742 9.31 -26.28 1.52
N VAL A 743 9.62 -25.61 0.41
CA VAL A 743 10.98 -25.23 0.03
C VAL A 743 11.09 -23.74 0.23
N ASP A 744 11.99 -23.29 1.07
CA ASP A 744 12.16 -21.89 1.47
C ASP A 744 10.85 -21.23 1.93
N GLY A 745 10.04 -21.98 2.67
CA GLY A 745 8.74 -21.57 3.19
C GLY A 745 7.57 -21.72 2.21
N VAL A 746 7.81 -21.92 0.91
CA VAL A 746 6.79 -22.05 -0.12
C VAL A 746 6.37 -23.50 -0.28
N LYS A 747 5.08 -23.81 -0.16
CA LYS A 747 4.53 -25.16 -0.35
C LYS A 747 4.68 -25.58 -1.80
N GLN A 748 5.36 -26.70 -2.03
CA GLN A 748 5.59 -27.32 -3.32
C GLN A 748 4.95 -28.69 -3.37
N THR A 749 4.35 -29.05 -4.49
CA THR A 749 3.65 -30.32 -4.69
C THR A 749 4.20 -31.05 -5.92
N GLY A 750 4.11 -32.37 -5.92
CA GLY A 750 4.54 -33.23 -7.04
C GLY A 750 5.16 -34.53 -6.56
N ALA A 751 5.27 -35.52 -7.44
CA ALA A 751 5.91 -36.80 -7.12
C ALA A 751 6.86 -37.24 -8.26
N PRO A 752 8.15 -36.79 -8.27
CA PRO A 752 8.82 -35.96 -7.26
C PRO A 752 8.37 -34.49 -7.29
N THR A 753 8.50 -33.81 -6.15
CA THR A 753 8.42 -32.33 -6.14
C THR A 753 9.69 -31.80 -6.83
N THR A 754 9.49 -30.89 -7.79
CA THR A 754 10.59 -30.31 -8.59
C THR A 754 10.57 -28.79 -8.45
N VAL A 755 11.69 -28.18 -8.07
CA VAL A 755 11.84 -26.74 -7.86
C VAL A 755 13.19 -26.27 -8.40
N VAL A 756 13.24 -25.17 -9.14
CA VAL A 756 14.47 -24.51 -9.51
C VAL A 756 14.88 -23.55 -8.41
N LEU A 757 16.11 -23.67 -7.93
CA LEU A 757 16.70 -22.86 -6.86
C LEU A 757 17.81 -21.99 -7.45
N GLU A 758 17.88 -20.73 -7.04
CA GLU A 758 19.04 -19.87 -7.33
C GLU A 758 20.23 -20.24 -6.43
N ALA A 759 21.42 -19.70 -6.66
CA ALA A 759 22.56 -19.91 -5.76
C ALA A 759 22.25 -19.30 -4.38
N GLY A 760 22.49 -20.06 -3.30
CA GLY A 760 22.21 -19.59 -1.94
C GLY A 760 21.89 -20.68 -0.94
N ALA A 761 21.49 -20.28 0.25
CA ALA A 761 21.06 -21.16 1.33
C ALA A 761 19.58 -21.51 1.18
N HIS A 762 19.26 -22.81 1.28
CA HIS A 762 17.91 -23.34 1.09
C HIS A 762 17.50 -24.25 2.24
N LYS A 763 16.18 -24.40 2.42
CA LYS A 763 15.64 -25.32 3.42
C LYS A 763 14.36 -26.01 2.95
N ILE A 764 14.24 -27.27 3.36
CA ILE A 764 13.03 -28.09 3.17
C ILE A 764 12.39 -28.32 4.52
N THR A 765 11.12 -27.94 4.65
CA THR A 765 10.33 -28.11 5.86
C THR A 765 9.02 -28.82 5.56
N LYS A 766 8.27 -29.20 6.58
CA LYS A 766 6.99 -29.88 6.44
C LYS A 766 5.97 -29.06 5.64
N GLY A 767 5.42 -29.66 4.59
CA GLY A 767 4.17 -29.21 3.97
C GLY A 767 2.98 -29.78 4.74
N ASP A 768 2.55 -30.99 4.36
CA ASP A 768 1.57 -31.80 5.10
C ASP A 768 2.24 -33.05 5.68
N THR A 769 1.45 -34.02 6.13
CA THR A 769 2.00 -35.31 6.62
C THR A 769 2.65 -36.06 5.47
N THR A 770 3.98 -36.10 5.45
CA THR A 770 4.76 -36.73 4.38
C THR A 770 6.04 -37.37 4.91
N THR A 771 6.65 -38.23 4.08
CA THR A 771 7.99 -38.81 4.30
C THR A 771 8.85 -38.55 3.07
N ILE A 772 10.12 -38.24 3.28
CA ILE A 772 11.15 -38.02 2.20
C ILE A 772 12.10 -39.19 2.15
N ALA A 773 12.17 -39.85 1.01
CA ALA A 773 13.11 -40.96 0.78
C ALA A 773 14.43 -40.48 0.18
N LEU A 774 14.39 -39.51 -0.75
CA LEU A 774 15.58 -38.98 -1.44
C LEU A 774 15.40 -37.50 -1.78
N ILE A 775 16.46 -36.73 -1.60
CA ILE A 775 16.62 -35.37 -2.12
C ILE A 775 17.75 -35.43 -3.19
N LYS A 776 17.50 -34.83 -4.36
CA LYS A 776 18.47 -34.74 -5.46
C LYS A 776 18.55 -33.29 -5.95
N LEU A 777 19.77 -32.82 -6.10
CA LEU A 777 20.09 -31.51 -6.69
C LEU A 777 20.87 -31.74 -7.99
N VAL A 778 20.46 -31.03 -9.04
CA VAL A 778 21.09 -31.12 -10.36
C VAL A 778 21.35 -29.68 -10.85
N PRO A 779 22.58 -29.34 -11.28
CA PRO A 779 22.84 -28.02 -11.88
C PRO A 779 21.93 -27.76 -13.07
N VAL A 780 21.46 -26.54 -13.18
CA VAL A 780 20.75 -26.07 -14.37
C VAL A 780 21.80 -25.73 -15.41
N THR A 781 21.89 -26.51 -16.50
CA THR A 781 22.69 -26.13 -17.66
C THR A 781 21.92 -25.15 -18.50
N GLU A 782 22.50 -23.97 -18.81
CA GLU A 782 21.96 -22.97 -19.72
C GLU A 782 21.76 -23.52 -21.14
#